data_3da7a4b5ef47913c1003ac985de458c0
#
_entry.id   3da7a4b5ef47913c1003ac985de458c0
#
_cell.length_a   1.000
_cell.length_b   1.000
_cell.length_c   1.000
_cell.angle_alpha   90.00
_cell.angle_beta   90.00
_cell.angle_gamma   90.00
#
_symmetry.space_group_name_H-M   'P 1'
#
loop_
_entity.id
_entity.type
_entity.pdbx_description
1 polymer ?
#
loop_
_entity_poly.entity_id
_entity_poly.type
_entity_poly.pdbx_seq_one_letter_code
_entity_poly.pdbx_strand_id
1 'polypeptide(L)'
;MSKLIIAEKPSVAKSIASALGASSRADGFYEGSGLLVSWCVGHLVSPMDAGGYDERFKKWRYDDLPILPESFRYVLAPGKEDAFENLRALMDRPDVDTIVNACDAGREGELIFRLVYEMTGCRKPVLRLWISSMEDSAIREGFSDLRPGADYEALYQSALCRQKADWLVGINATRLFSVLYHRTLNVGRVQTPTLAMLAERDAKITLFHKEKYHLLRLTLNGAEAVSEKFTDPAEAEQAAAMCKGVTVTCTSVTKEQKKEQPPKLYDLTTLQREANRLFGYTAKQTLDYAQSLYEKKLLTYPRTDSRYLTSDMAETASCVIHLAAKLPPFDGCSNFFPLVETMISDKDVSDHHAIIPTMEIEKADLKLLPVGERNLLLLVCCKLLCASAELYVYEAVTATFDCGGYSFTAKGKRILSEGWREIDRIFRAFLKEKPADGDGGTLPDFTEGQIFDSAEIAVTEHFTQPPKTYTEDTLLSAMENAGKDDIPDEAERKGLGTPATRAAIIEKLVTAGFVERKGKSLIPTKAGINLVTVLPEPLTSPMLTAEWEQKLTEIAKGGADPDTFMDGIRTMVQELVSTYSCISEDGKKLFAPEKEVIGTCPRCGQPVYEGKKNFACSDRSCGFVLWKNDRFWTSRKKELTKKMATDLLKKGRTNVKGMWSEKKQATYDAAVILNDTGGKYINFKLEFPKRKAGGNGR
;
A
#
# COMPACT_ATOMS: atom_id res chain seq x y z
N MET A 1 34.09 -34.96 -6.43
CA MET A 1 33.90 -33.68 -5.73
C MET A 1 32.63 -33.08 -6.27
N SER A 2 31.76 -32.59 -5.40
CA SER A 2 30.44 -32.06 -5.78
C SER A 2 30.34 -30.59 -5.48
N LYS A 3 29.58 -29.85 -6.29
CA LYS A 3 29.21 -28.44 -5.99
C LYS A 3 27.86 -28.39 -5.30
N LEU A 4 27.75 -27.62 -4.22
CA LEU A 4 26.48 -27.34 -3.55
C LEU A 4 25.94 -26.00 -4.04
N ILE A 5 24.80 -26.04 -4.71
CA ILE A 5 24.08 -24.86 -5.22
C ILE A 5 22.98 -24.53 -4.20
N ILE A 6 22.93 -23.28 -3.76
CA ILE A 6 21.96 -22.79 -2.78
C ILE A 6 21.11 -21.70 -3.43
N ALA A 7 19.84 -22.01 -3.67
CA ALA A 7 18.85 -21.08 -4.19
C ALA A 7 18.11 -20.36 -3.05
N GLU A 8 17.42 -19.27 -3.35
CA GLU A 8 16.63 -18.54 -2.37
C GLU A 8 15.37 -19.30 -1.94
N LYS A 9 14.78 -20.07 -2.87
CA LYS A 9 13.47 -20.75 -2.70
C LYS A 9 13.45 -22.15 -3.27
N PRO A 10 12.58 -23.03 -2.74
CA PRO A 10 12.46 -24.41 -3.23
C PRO A 10 12.09 -24.50 -4.72
N SER A 11 11.27 -23.60 -5.22
CA SER A 11 10.85 -23.55 -6.64
C SER A 11 12.02 -23.28 -7.57
N VAL A 12 12.86 -22.30 -7.22
CA VAL A 12 14.07 -21.92 -7.96
C VAL A 12 15.08 -23.09 -7.94
N ALA A 13 15.29 -23.70 -6.77
CA ALA A 13 16.15 -24.88 -6.64
C ALA A 13 15.71 -26.01 -7.55
N LYS A 14 14.40 -26.26 -7.63
CA LYS A 14 13.83 -27.29 -8.52
C LYS A 14 14.11 -26.99 -9.99
N SER A 15 13.96 -25.73 -10.43
CA SER A 15 14.24 -25.34 -11.82
C SER A 15 15.72 -25.51 -12.14
N ILE A 16 16.61 -25.06 -11.26
CA ILE A 16 18.06 -25.21 -11.41
C ILE A 16 18.45 -26.70 -11.45
N ALA A 17 17.91 -27.50 -10.52
CA ALA A 17 18.17 -28.93 -10.47
C ALA A 17 17.73 -29.66 -11.76
N SER A 18 16.55 -29.32 -12.28
CA SER A 18 16.02 -29.86 -13.53
C SER A 18 16.92 -29.49 -14.72
N ALA A 19 17.27 -28.22 -14.86
CA ALA A 19 18.07 -27.71 -15.98
C ALA A 19 19.50 -28.30 -16.00
N LEU A 20 20.08 -28.55 -14.80
CA LEU A 20 21.45 -29.06 -14.66
C LEU A 20 21.54 -30.59 -14.48
N GLY A 21 20.42 -31.31 -14.49
CA GLY A 21 20.38 -32.77 -14.41
C GLY A 21 20.55 -33.35 -13.00
N ALA A 22 20.32 -32.57 -11.94
CA ALA A 22 20.25 -33.05 -10.56
C ALA A 22 18.83 -33.55 -10.24
N SER A 23 18.43 -34.69 -10.80
CA SER A 23 17.02 -35.15 -10.82
C SER A 23 16.62 -35.99 -9.60
N SER A 24 17.56 -36.51 -8.82
CA SER A 24 17.26 -37.30 -7.63
C SER A 24 16.85 -36.39 -6.46
N ARG A 25 15.63 -36.54 -5.96
CA ARG A 25 15.13 -35.77 -4.84
C ARG A 25 15.46 -36.46 -3.52
N ALA A 26 16.12 -35.75 -2.63
CA ALA A 26 16.35 -36.13 -1.24
C ALA A 26 15.58 -35.18 -0.29
N ASP A 27 15.71 -35.43 1.02
CA ASP A 27 15.11 -34.53 2.00
C ASP A 27 15.90 -33.22 2.07
N GLY A 28 15.24 -32.12 1.67
CA GLY A 28 15.83 -30.78 1.67
C GLY A 28 16.78 -30.45 0.51
N PHE A 29 17.01 -31.32 -0.48
CA PHE A 29 17.86 -31.05 -1.64
C PHE A 29 17.57 -31.96 -2.85
N TYR A 30 18.15 -31.62 -3.99
CA TYR A 30 18.23 -32.47 -5.19
C TYR A 30 19.68 -32.87 -5.43
N GLU A 31 19.91 -34.07 -5.96
CA GLU A 31 21.23 -34.60 -6.24
C GLU A 31 21.31 -35.21 -7.64
N GLY A 32 22.44 -35.06 -8.32
CA GLY A 32 22.74 -35.67 -9.60
C GLY A 32 23.85 -34.92 -10.34
N SER A 33 24.48 -35.56 -11.29
CA SER A 33 25.53 -35.00 -12.14
C SER A 33 26.68 -34.31 -11.38
N GLY A 34 27.01 -34.78 -10.15
CA GLY A 34 28.04 -34.16 -9.30
C GLY A 34 27.57 -32.84 -8.66
N LEU A 35 26.27 -32.58 -8.61
CA LEU A 35 25.67 -31.40 -8.02
C LEU A 35 24.73 -31.77 -6.90
N LEU A 36 24.70 -30.92 -5.89
CA LEU A 36 23.67 -30.84 -4.86
C LEU A 36 22.97 -29.50 -4.98
N VAL A 37 21.66 -29.49 -5.04
CA VAL A 37 20.87 -28.25 -5.15
C VAL A 37 19.91 -28.16 -3.98
N SER A 38 20.16 -27.20 -3.08
CA SER A 38 19.34 -26.93 -1.92
C SER A 38 18.84 -25.46 -1.95
N TRP A 39 18.15 -25.03 -0.90
CA TRP A 39 17.52 -23.72 -0.88
C TRP A 39 17.40 -23.13 0.53
N CYS A 40 17.40 -21.82 0.59
CA CYS A 40 16.83 -21.06 1.69
C CYS A 40 15.29 -21.06 1.63
N VAL A 41 14.62 -20.55 2.63
CA VAL A 41 13.18 -20.24 2.60
C VAL A 41 13.01 -18.74 2.87
N GLY A 42 13.65 -17.91 2.04
CA GLY A 42 13.88 -16.49 2.30
C GLY A 42 14.92 -16.30 3.40
N HIS A 43 14.82 -15.24 4.19
CA HIS A 43 15.73 -15.00 5.32
C HIS A 43 15.62 -16.09 6.39
N LEU A 44 16.70 -16.86 6.57
CA LEU A 44 16.87 -17.80 7.68
C LEU A 44 17.50 -17.11 8.89
N VAL A 45 18.23 -16.05 8.66
CA VAL A 45 19.04 -15.32 9.64
C VAL A 45 18.55 -13.89 9.72
N SER A 46 18.41 -13.35 10.93
CA SER A 46 17.98 -11.98 11.21
C SER A 46 18.86 -11.33 12.26
N PRO A 47 18.95 -9.97 12.28
CA PRO A 47 19.59 -9.27 13.39
C PRO A 47 18.93 -9.62 14.72
N MET A 48 19.75 -9.77 15.75
CA MET A 48 19.29 -10.05 17.12
C MET A 48 18.46 -8.88 17.66
N ASP A 49 17.38 -9.17 18.38
CA ASP A 49 16.62 -8.16 19.08
C ASP A 49 17.46 -7.46 20.17
N ALA A 50 17.12 -6.21 20.51
CA ALA A 50 17.85 -5.43 21.51
C ALA A 50 17.98 -6.15 22.87
N GLY A 51 16.93 -6.85 23.32
CA GLY A 51 16.96 -7.64 24.55
C GLY A 51 17.96 -8.79 24.58
N GLY A 52 18.47 -9.20 23.41
CA GLY A 52 19.52 -10.20 23.28
C GLY A 52 20.94 -9.62 23.46
N TYR A 53 21.11 -8.31 23.30
CA TYR A 53 22.37 -7.62 23.58
C TYR A 53 22.57 -7.35 25.08
N ASP A 54 21.50 -6.91 25.73
CA ASP A 54 21.49 -6.63 27.17
C ASP A 54 20.05 -6.79 27.69
N GLU A 55 19.90 -7.46 28.85
CA GLU A 55 18.59 -7.68 29.49
C GLU A 55 17.84 -6.39 29.83
N ARG A 56 18.56 -5.29 30.14
CA ARG A 56 17.94 -3.99 30.39
C ARG A 56 17.08 -3.50 29.22
N PHE A 57 17.44 -3.86 27.98
CA PHE A 57 16.71 -3.49 26.78
C PHE A 57 15.39 -4.27 26.56
N LYS A 58 15.08 -5.25 27.40
CA LYS A 58 13.75 -5.91 27.38
C LYS A 58 12.64 -4.96 27.82
N LYS A 59 12.96 -3.97 28.66
CA LYS A 59 12.04 -2.89 29.06
C LYS A 59 12.42 -1.62 28.31
N TRP A 60 11.42 -0.92 27.80
CA TRP A 60 11.66 0.32 27.08
C TRP A 60 11.76 1.48 28.08
N ARG A 61 12.91 2.11 28.15
CA ARG A 61 13.19 3.26 29.01
C ARG A 61 13.98 4.27 28.21
N TYR A 62 13.80 5.56 28.52
CA TYR A 62 14.55 6.65 27.88
C TYR A 62 16.07 6.53 28.19
N ASP A 63 16.41 6.25 29.45
CA ASP A 63 17.80 6.17 29.92
C ASP A 63 18.63 5.04 29.27
N ASP A 64 17.96 4.12 28.60
CA ASP A 64 18.60 3.02 27.88
C ASP A 64 18.87 3.36 26.40
N LEU A 65 18.54 4.58 25.95
CA LEU A 65 18.74 5.05 24.57
C LEU A 65 19.96 5.99 24.48
N PRO A 66 20.66 6.02 23.34
CA PRO A 66 20.45 5.19 22.16
C PRO A 66 21.01 3.77 22.30
N ILE A 67 20.39 2.80 21.62
CA ILE A 67 20.87 1.41 21.51
C ILE A 67 21.76 1.34 20.27
N LEU A 68 23.07 1.30 20.49
CA LEU A 68 24.11 1.28 19.46
C LEU A 68 25.08 0.12 19.73
N PRO A 69 24.80 -1.10 19.25
CA PRO A 69 25.69 -2.24 19.42
C PRO A 69 27.07 -1.97 18.79
N GLU A 70 28.15 -2.31 19.48
CA GLU A 70 29.53 -2.25 18.92
C GLU A 70 29.67 -3.23 17.74
N SER A 71 29.08 -4.43 17.88
CA SER A 71 29.01 -5.41 16.82
C SER A 71 27.60 -5.97 16.67
N PHE A 72 27.11 -6.11 15.43
CA PHE A 72 25.84 -6.75 15.16
C PHE A 72 25.93 -8.25 15.38
N ARG A 73 24.96 -8.79 16.13
CA ARG A 73 24.77 -10.22 16.33
C ARG A 73 23.55 -10.69 15.55
N TYR A 74 23.64 -11.90 15.03
CA TYR A 74 22.61 -12.51 14.20
C TYR A 74 22.09 -13.78 14.86
N VAL A 75 20.81 -14.07 14.61
CA VAL A 75 20.11 -15.24 15.15
C VAL A 75 19.28 -15.89 14.06
N LEU A 76 18.97 -17.17 14.24
CA LEU A 76 18.02 -17.86 13.37
C LEU A 76 16.63 -17.25 13.53
N ALA A 77 15.94 -17.04 12.42
CA ALA A 77 14.55 -16.62 12.42
C ALA A 77 13.70 -17.78 13.00
N PRO A 78 12.68 -17.47 13.82
CA PRO A 78 11.84 -18.50 14.44
C PRO A 78 11.20 -19.45 13.41
N GLY A 79 11.31 -20.76 13.66
CA GLY A 79 10.77 -21.82 12.79
C GLY A 79 11.58 -22.05 11.52
N LYS A 80 12.85 -21.62 11.48
CA LYS A 80 13.77 -21.83 10.35
C LYS A 80 14.95 -22.77 10.70
N GLU A 81 14.93 -23.32 11.89
CA GLU A 81 16.01 -24.14 12.44
C GLU A 81 16.31 -25.35 11.55
N ASP A 82 15.29 -26.12 11.14
CA ASP A 82 15.45 -27.32 10.31
C ASP A 82 16.05 -26.99 8.93
N ALA A 83 15.61 -25.89 8.31
CA ALA A 83 16.14 -25.46 7.01
C ALA A 83 17.61 -25.04 7.12
N PHE A 84 17.97 -24.35 8.19
CA PHE A 84 19.36 -23.94 8.45
C PHE A 84 20.26 -25.14 8.71
N GLU A 85 19.83 -26.07 9.57
CA GLU A 85 20.60 -27.27 9.89
C GLU A 85 20.81 -28.16 8.66
N ASN A 86 19.82 -28.26 7.77
CA ASN A 86 19.98 -28.97 6.50
C ASN A 86 21.08 -28.32 5.64
N LEU A 87 21.06 -27.01 5.49
CA LEU A 87 22.10 -26.29 4.72
C LEU A 87 23.48 -26.44 5.36
N ARG A 88 23.57 -26.36 6.70
CA ARG A 88 24.82 -26.56 7.43
C ARG A 88 25.37 -27.97 7.18
N ALA A 89 24.53 -29.00 7.34
CA ALA A 89 24.95 -30.39 7.10
C ALA A 89 25.42 -30.61 5.65
N LEU A 90 24.77 -29.99 4.66
CA LEU A 90 25.19 -30.07 3.26
C LEU A 90 26.50 -29.33 3.00
N MET A 91 26.72 -28.16 3.62
CA MET A 91 27.96 -27.40 3.53
C MET A 91 29.15 -28.13 4.18
N ASP A 92 28.91 -28.92 5.26
CA ASP A 92 29.93 -29.67 5.99
C ASP A 92 30.30 -30.98 5.28
N ARG A 93 29.57 -31.44 4.29
CA ARG A 93 29.85 -32.69 3.57
C ARG A 93 31.28 -32.70 3.00
N PRO A 94 32.08 -33.78 3.22
CA PRO A 94 33.45 -33.84 2.74
C PRO A 94 33.58 -33.95 1.22
N ASP A 95 32.55 -34.43 0.54
CA ASP A 95 32.50 -34.55 -0.92
C ASP A 95 32.11 -33.24 -1.62
N VAL A 96 31.63 -32.22 -0.88
CA VAL A 96 31.36 -30.86 -1.39
C VAL A 96 32.63 -30.03 -1.28
N ASP A 97 33.11 -29.49 -2.38
CA ASP A 97 34.32 -28.67 -2.42
C ASP A 97 34.04 -27.18 -2.71
N THR A 98 32.91 -26.86 -3.29
CA THR A 98 32.54 -25.52 -3.72
C THR A 98 31.07 -25.24 -3.42
N ILE A 99 30.77 -24.04 -2.93
CA ILE A 99 29.42 -23.55 -2.71
C ILE A 99 29.06 -22.58 -3.84
N VAL A 100 27.89 -22.74 -4.43
CA VAL A 100 27.38 -21.82 -5.46
C VAL A 100 26.18 -21.05 -4.88
N ASN A 101 26.34 -19.72 -4.73
CA ASN A 101 25.24 -18.83 -4.41
C ASN A 101 24.36 -18.65 -5.66
N ALA A 102 23.18 -19.23 -5.64
CA ALA A 102 22.15 -19.13 -6.66
C ALA A 102 20.85 -18.46 -6.12
N CYS A 103 20.98 -17.63 -5.07
CA CYS A 103 19.90 -16.76 -4.65
C CYS A 103 19.66 -15.66 -5.71
N ASP A 104 18.51 -14.99 -5.60
CA ASP A 104 18.09 -13.98 -6.58
C ASP A 104 19.23 -12.99 -6.91
N ALA A 105 19.31 -12.54 -8.16
CA ALA A 105 20.41 -11.71 -8.67
C ALA A 105 20.27 -10.26 -8.20
N GLY A 106 20.52 -9.99 -6.91
CA GLY A 106 20.38 -8.68 -6.30
C GLY A 106 20.99 -8.58 -4.92
N ARG A 107 20.95 -7.37 -4.34
CA ARG A 107 21.47 -7.09 -2.99
C ARG A 107 20.87 -8.01 -1.92
N GLU A 108 19.58 -8.29 -2.01
CA GLU A 108 18.85 -9.09 -1.03
C GLU A 108 19.24 -10.57 -1.09
N GLY A 109 19.33 -11.15 -2.30
CA GLY A 109 19.78 -12.53 -2.48
C GLY A 109 21.21 -12.74 -2.01
N GLU A 110 22.09 -11.75 -2.20
CA GLU A 110 23.47 -11.80 -1.68
C GLU A 110 23.46 -11.78 -0.14
N LEU A 111 22.64 -10.93 0.49
CA LEU A 111 22.51 -10.85 1.95
C LEU A 111 21.97 -12.17 2.54
N ILE A 112 20.91 -12.73 1.95
CA ILE A 112 20.31 -13.99 2.41
C ILE A 112 21.35 -15.11 2.44
N PHE A 113 22.07 -15.26 1.33
CA PHE A 113 23.10 -16.31 1.22
C PHE A 113 24.26 -16.09 2.20
N ARG A 114 24.84 -14.87 2.22
CA ARG A 114 26.04 -14.59 3.03
C ARG A 114 25.79 -14.74 4.51
N LEU A 115 24.67 -14.29 5.03
CA LEU A 115 24.34 -14.46 6.45
C LEU A 115 24.21 -15.93 6.84
N VAL A 116 23.67 -16.79 5.97
CA VAL A 116 23.61 -18.22 6.21
C VAL A 116 25.02 -18.84 6.15
N TYR A 117 25.79 -18.50 5.12
CA TYR A 117 27.15 -19.01 4.93
C TYR A 117 28.06 -18.65 6.11
N GLU A 118 28.04 -17.40 6.58
CA GLU A 118 28.80 -16.94 7.73
C GLU A 118 28.36 -17.61 9.03
N MET A 119 27.06 -17.76 9.25
CA MET A 119 26.52 -18.39 10.46
C MET A 119 26.82 -19.90 10.54
N THR A 120 26.91 -20.59 9.40
CA THR A 120 27.34 -21.99 9.38
C THR A 120 28.82 -22.16 9.71
N GLY A 121 29.64 -21.13 9.58
CA GLY A 121 31.09 -21.17 9.71
C GLY A 121 31.80 -21.86 8.54
N CYS A 122 31.13 -22.07 7.42
CA CYS A 122 31.69 -22.68 6.21
C CYS A 122 32.83 -21.80 5.67
N ARG A 123 33.90 -22.45 5.18
CA ARG A 123 35.08 -21.78 4.60
C ARG A 123 35.40 -22.24 3.18
N LYS A 124 34.51 -23.04 2.59
CA LYS A 124 34.69 -23.52 1.21
C LYS A 124 34.58 -22.37 0.23
N PRO A 125 35.27 -22.39 -0.92
CA PRO A 125 35.18 -21.35 -1.92
C PRO A 125 33.73 -21.14 -2.39
N VAL A 126 33.37 -19.85 -2.61
CA VAL A 126 32.04 -19.47 -3.06
C VAL A 126 32.12 -18.96 -4.49
N LEU A 127 31.25 -19.48 -5.34
CA LEU A 127 30.95 -18.96 -6.67
C LEU A 127 29.56 -18.38 -6.70
N ARG A 128 29.30 -17.47 -7.65
CA ARG A 128 28.02 -16.80 -7.84
C ARG A 128 27.42 -17.19 -9.18
N LEU A 129 26.19 -17.70 -9.16
CA LEU A 129 25.31 -17.83 -10.32
C LEU A 129 24.48 -16.54 -10.43
N TRP A 130 24.67 -15.77 -11.49
CA TRP A 130 23.95 -14.50 -11.73
C TRP A 130 23.07 -14.62 -12.96
N ILE A 131 21.78 -14.84 -12.76
CA ILE A 131 20.80 -14.99 -13.84
C ILE A 131 19.51 -14.22 -13.50
N SER A 132 18.89 -13.63 -14.52
CA SER A 132 17.64 -12.89 -14.42
C SER A 132 16.44 -13.64 -15.03
N SER A 133 16.68 -14.81 -15.64
CA SER A 133 15.66 -15.68 -16.23
C SER A 133 15.80 -17.10 -15.66
N MET A 134 14.68 -17.80 -15.50
CA MET A 134 14.60 -19.19 -15.05
C MET A 134 14.38 -20.18 -16.21
N GLU A 135 14.59 -19.75 -17.44
CA GLU A 135 14.62 -20.64 -18.59
C GLU A 135 15.84 -21.57 -18.53
N ASP A 136 15.67 -22.80 -18.98
CA ASP A 136 16.71 -23.83 -18.92
C ASP A 136 17.99 -23.40 -19.63
N SER A 137 17.88 -22.66 -20.72
CA SER A 137 19.02 -22.09 -21.47
C SER A 137 19.81 -21.08 -20.63
N ALA A 138 19.12 -20.12 -20.01
CA ALA A 138 19.75 -19.09 -19.17
C ALA A 138 20.42 -19.71 -17.91
N ILE A 139 19.79 -20.73 -17.32
CA ILE A 139 20.39 -21.45 -16.18
C ILE A 139 21.69 -22.16 -16.61
N ARG A 140 21.71 -22.86 -17.73
CA ARG A 140 22.91 -23.56 -18.23
C ARG A 140 24.03 -22.60 -18.63
N GLU A 141 23.71 -21.53 -19.30
CA GLU A 141 24.66 -20.49 -19.69
C GLU A 141 25.26 -19.83 -18.46
N GLY A 142 24.42 -19.34 -17.53
CA GLY A 142 24.90 -18.73 -16.26
C GLY A 142 25.74 -19.70 -15.43
N PHE A 143 25.42 -21.01 -15.42
CA PHE A 143 26.22 -22.00 -14.73
C PHE A 143 27.56 -22.27 -15.40
N SER A 144 27.70 -22.02 -16.68
CA SER A 144 28.99 -22.06 -17.38
C SER A 144 29.87 -20.80 -17.14
N ASP A 145 29.24 -19.68 -16.73
CA ASP A 145 29.90 -18.37 -16.42
C ASP A 145 29.85 -18.04 -14.92
N LEU A 146 30.07 -19.02 -14.05
CA LEU A 146 30.12 -18.78 -12.60
C LEU A 146 31.29 -17.87 -12.24
N ARG A 147 31.01 -16.81 -11.45
CA ARG A 147 31.99 -15.82 -11.02
C ARG A 147 32.40 -16.03 -9.56
N PRO A 148 33.60 -15.57 -9.16
CA PRO A 148 34.00 -15.61 -7.76
C PRO A 148 33.02 -14.84 -6.87
N GLY A 149 32.63 -15.42 -5.72
CA GLY A 149 31.76 -14.75 -4.77
C GLY A 149 32.35 -13.45 -4.21
N ALA A 150 33.68 -13.32 -4.21
CA ALA A 150 34.37 -12.10 -3.78
C ALA A 150 34.04 -10.87 -4.64
N ASP A 151 33.70 -11.05 -5.92
CA ASP A 151 33.34 -9.95 -6.82
C ASP A 151 32.05 -9.22 -6.39
N TYR A 152 31.25 -9.86 -5.51
CA TYR A 152 29.98 -9.34 -5.01
C TYR A 152 30.06 -8.79 -3.57
N GLU A 153 31.29 -8.60 -3.04
CA GLU A 153 31.49 -8.12 -1.67
C GLU A 153 30.87 -6.71 -1.46
N ALA A 154 31.09 -5.78 -2.39
CA ALA A 154 30.52 -4.44 -2.31
C ALA A 154 28.98 -4.46 -2.31
N LEU A 155 28.38 -5.37 -3.08
CA LEU A 155 26.93 -5.58 -3.10
C LEU A 155 26.41 -6.10 -1.77
N TYR A 156 27.11 -7.07 -1.16
CA TYR A 156 26.80 -7.59 0.17
C TYR A 156 26.89 -6.50 1.24
N GLN A 157 27.97 -5.71 1.24
CA GLN A 157 28.15 -4.60 2.20
C GLN A 157 27.04 -3.56 2.09
N SER A 158 26.60 -3.23 0.89
CA SER A 158 25.46 -2.33 0.67
C SER A 158 24.18 -2.87 1.33
N ALA A 159 23.86 -4.15 1.12
CA ALA A 159 22.69 -4.78 1.71
C ALA A 159 22.78 -4.86 3.25
N LEU A 160 23.97 -5.19 3.76
CA LEU A 160 24.25 -5.28 5.20
C LEU A 160 24.13 -3.92 5.88
N CYS A 161 24.67 -2.86 5.28
CA CYS A 161 24.52 -1.48 5.76
C CYS A 161 23.06 -1.07 5.83
N ARG A 162 22.28 -1.34 4.78
CA ARG A 162 20.84 -1.07 4.77
C ARG A 162 20.12 -1.77 5.92
N GLN A 163 20.35 -3.05 6.12
CA GLN A 163 19.73 -3.84 7.19
C GLN A 163 20.08 -3.29 8.58
N LYS A 164 21.37 -2.99 8.83
CA LYS A 164 21.84 -2.42 10.10
C LYS A 164 21.28 -1.02 10.35
N ALA A 165 21.24 -0.16 9.34
CA ALA A 165 20.71 1.19 9.43
C ALA A 165 19.18 1.18 9.72
N ASP A 166 18.42 0.37 8.99
CA ASP A 166 16.98 0.21 9.23
C ASP A 166 16.69 -0.32 10.66
N TRP A 167 17.55 -1.22 11.18
CA TRP A 167 17.45 -1.71 12.54
C TRP A 167 17.76 -0.62 13.57
N LEU A 168 18.86 0.13 13.42
CA LEU A 168 19.26 1.21 14.34
C LEU A 168 18.21 2.31 14.43
N VAL A 169 17.76 2.83 13.29
CA VAL A 169 16.75 3.90 13.26
C VAL A 169 15.40 3.39 13.74
N GLY A 170 14.99 2.22 13.28
CA GLY A 170 13.71 1.64 13.64
C GLY A 170 13.55 1.38 15.14
N ILE A 171 14.56 0.77 15.78
CA ILE A 171 14.48 0.44 17.21
C ILE A 171 14.58 1.68 18.12
N ASN A 172 15.50 2.60 17.79
CA ASN A 172 15.72 3.80 18.62
C ASN A 172 14.57 4.78 18.48
N ALA A 173 14.14 5.11 17.27
CA ALA A 173 13.01 6.02 17.06
C ALA A 173 11.70 5.44 17.61
N THR A 174 11.41 4.15 17.36
CA THR A 174 10.21 3.51 17.91
C THR A 174 10.18 3.57 19.44
N ARG A 175 11.28 3.22 20.10
CA ARG A 175 11.34 3.22 21.57
C ARG A 175 11.31 4.63 22.14
N LEU A 176 12.07 5.56 21.57
CA LEU A 176 12.11 6.96 21.98
C LEU A 176 10.70 7.55 22.02
N PHE A 177 10.02 7.58 20.89
CA PHE A 177 8.68 8.19 20.83
C PHE A 177 7.64 7.38 21.60
N SER A 178 7.77 6.05 21.66
CA SER A 178 6.84 5.24 22.46
C SER A 178 6.96 5.51 23.95
N VAL A 179 8.17 5.68 24.48
CA VAL A 179 8.42 5.99 25.89
C VAL A 179 7.95 7.41 26.21
N LEU A 180 8.28 8.38 25.39
CA LEU A 180 7.87 9.76 25.57
C LEU A 180 6.35 9.93 25.62
N TYR A 181 5.63 9.27 24.70
CA TYR A 181 4.17 9.41 24.59
C TYR A 181 3.37 8.30 25.31
N HIS A 182 4.04 7.41 26.05
CA HIS A 182 3.43 6.29 26.80
C HIS A 182 2.47 5.44 25.95
N ARG A 183 2.81 5.24 24.68
CA ARG A 183 2.04 4.48 23.71
C ARG A 183 2.97 3.87 22.67
N THR A 184 2.70 2.65 22.20
CA THR A 184 3.49 2.05 21.12
C THR A 184 3.33 2.85 19.84
N LEU A 185 4.42 3.47 19.39
CA LEU A 185 4.52 4.28 18.18
C LEU A 185 5.59 3.69 17.28
N ASN A 186 5.16 2.89 16.31
CA ASN A 186 6.07 2.25 15.37
C ASN A 186 6.58 3.27 14.35
N VAL A 187 7.88 3.50 14.34
CA VAL A 187 8.57 4.41 13.44
C VAL A 187 9.47 3.60 12.51
N GLY A 188 9.53 3.99 11.25
CA GLY A 188 10.41 3.34 10.27
C GLY A 188 10.59 4.18 9.02
N ARG A 189 11.77 4.11 8.43
CA ARG A 189 12.23 4.94 7.31
C ARG A 189 11.28 4.99 6.10
N VAL A 190 10.57 3.91 5.81
CA VAL A 190 9.60 3.86 4.69
C VAL A 190 8.16 3.96 5.20
N GLN A 191 7.86 3.33 6.33
CA GLN A 191 6.52 3.30 6.92
C GLN A 191 6.03 4.70 7.31
N THR A 192 6.88 5.48 7.94
CA THR A 192 6.51 6.81 8.47
C THR A 192 6.27 7.84 7.36
N PRO A 193 7.14 7.99 6.33
CA PRO A 193 6.85 8.86 5.20
C PRO A 193 5.59 8.45 4.43
N THR A 194 5.32 7.15 4.29
CA THR A 194 4.08 6.67 3.68
C THR A 194 2.85 7.12 4.47
N LEU A 195 2.91 7.08 5.81
CA LEU A 195 1.86 7.61 6.68
C LEU A 195 1.72 9.13 6.56
N ALA A 196 2.84 9.85 6.44
CA ALA A 196 2.85 11.29 6.26
C ALA A 196 2.14 11.70 4.97
N MET A 197 2.38 11.00 3.85
CA MET A 197 1.67 11.25 2.59
C MET A 197 0.14 11.10 2.74
N LEU A 198 -0.32 10.10 3.50
CA LEU A 198 -1.74 9.92 3.80
C LEU A 198 -2.29 11.06 4.66
N ALA A 199 -1.56 11.48 5.69
CA ALA A 199 -1.95 12.56 6.58
C ALA A 199 -2.01 13.93 5.86
N GLU A 200 -1.04 14.22 4.99
CA GLU A 200 -1.04 15.41 4.16
C GLU A 200 -2.21 15.45 3.18
N ARG A 201 -2.54 14.31 2.57
CA ARG A 201 -3.67 14.20 1.66
C ARG A 201 -4.97 14.45 2.40
N ASP A 202 -5.13 13.89 3.58
CA ASP A 202 -6.30 14.10 4.44
C ASP A 202 -6.44 15.56 4.88
N ALA A 203 -5.32 16.20 5.24
CA ALA A 203 -5.30 17.63 5.56
C ALA A 203 -5.71 18.49 4.36
N LYS A 204 -5.19 18.20 3.14
CA LYS A 204 -5.59 18.89 1.90
C LYS A 204 -7.08 18.75 1.59
N ILE A 205 -7.67 17.59 1.91
CA ILE A 205 -9.11 17.34 1.74
C ILE A 205 -9.91 18.11 2.79
N THR A 206 -9.49 18.05 4.06
CA THR A 206 -10.19 18.68 5.20
C THR A 206 -10.16 20.20 5.13
N LEU A 207 -9.03 20.76 4.69
CA LEU A 207 -8.82 22.21 4.57
C LEU A 207 -9.30 22.78 3.22
N PHE A 208 -9.85 21.92 2.34
CA PHE A 208 -10.27 22.34 1.03
C PHE A 208 -11.50 23.26 1.10
N HIS A 209 -11.38 24.42 0.52
CA HIS A 209 -12.49 25.36 0.34
C HIS A 209 -13.10 25.18 -1.05
N LYS A 210 -14.37 24.81 -1.06
CA LYS A 210 -15.13 24.59 -2.28
C LYS A 210 -15.50 25.93 -2.90
N GLU A 211 -14.99 26.21 -4.10
CA GLU A 211 -15.28 27.41 -4.85
C GLU A 211 -16.28 27.10 -5.95
N LYS A 212 -17.26 28.02 -6.13
CA LYS A 212 -18.26 27.93 -7.17
C LYS A 212 -17.75 28.66 -8.42
N TYR A 213 -18.02 28.08 -9.58
CA TYR A 213 -17.80 28.71 -10.87
C TYR A 213 -18.90 28.31 -11.84
N HIS A 214 -19.06 29.10 -12.93
CA HIS A 214 -20.05 28.88 -13.95
C HIS A 214 -19.37 28.65 -15.29
N LEU A 215 -19.99 27.84 -16.14
CA LEU A 215 -19.61 27.63 -17.52
C LEU A 215 -20.85 27.89 -18.40
N LEU A 216 -20.66 28.51 -19.52
CA LEU A 216 -21.67 28.52 -20.57
C LEU A 216 -21.48 27.26 -21.41
N ARG A 217 -22.58 26.57 -21.66
CA ARG A 217 -22.64 25.39 -22.53
C ARG A 217 -23.41 25.78 -23.78
N LEU A 218 -22.75 25.63 -24.92
CA LEU A 218 -23.28 25.88 -26.25
C LEU A 218 -23.54 24.53 -26.92
N THR A 219 -24.77 24.29 -27.38
CA THR A 219 -25.13 23.06 -28.09
C THR A 219 -25.30 23.36 -29.56
N LEU A 220 -24.50 22.69 -30.42
CA LEU A 220 -24.47 22.87 -31.88
C LEU A 220 -24.49 21.49 -32.56
N ASN A 221 -25.52 21.23 -33.37
CA ASN A 221 -25.61 19.94 -34.13
C ASN A 221 -25.38 18.69 -33.31
N GLY A 222 -25.79 18.68 -32.04
CA GLY A 222 -25.59 17.57 -31.13
C GLY A 222 -24.21 17.53 -30.46
N ALA A 223 -23.31 18.45 -30.76
CA ALA A 223 -22.06 18.66 -30.04
C ALA A 223 -22.18 19.72 -28.96
N GLU A 224 -21.46 19.55 -27.86
CA GLU A 224 -21.37 20.56 -26.80
C GLU A 224 -20.03 21.28 -26.85
N ALA A 225 -20.07 22.60 -26.83
CA ALA A 225 -18.91 23.47 -26.65
C ALA A 225 -19.05 24.22 -25.32
N VAL A 226 -17.95 24.45 -24.61
CA VAL A 226 -17.93 25.12 -23.32
C VAL A 226 -17.08 26.38 -23.36
N SER A 227 -17.52 27.41 -22.61
CA SER A 227 -16.78 28.66 -22.43
C SER A 227 -15.60 28.49 -21.44
N GLU A 228 -14.87 29.59 -21.26
CA GLU A 228 -14.02 29.77 -20.08
C GLU A 228 -14.85 29.86 -18.80
N LYS A 229 -14.15 29.80 -17.65
CA LYS A 229 -14.79 29.81 -16.33
C LYS A 229 -15.15 31.23 -15.91
N PHE A 230 -16.38 31.43 -15.44
CA PHE A 230 -16.83 32.64 -14.77
C PHE A 230 -16.91 32.41 -13.26
N THR A 231 -16.32 33.30 -12.49
CA THR A 231 -16.40 33.25 -11.01
C THR A 231 -17.63 34.01 -10.50
N ASP A 232 -18.06 35.03 -11.22
CA ASP A 232 -19.27 35.81 -10.92
C ASP A 232 -20.48 35.26 -11.71
N PRO A 233 -21.58 34.86 -11.05
CA PRO A 233 -22.78 34.40 -11.72
C PRO A 233 -23.43 35.48 -12.58
N ALA A 234 -23.31 36.77 -12.19
CA ALA A 234 -23.89 37.88 -12.97
C ALA A 234 -23.18 38.08 -14.33
N GLU A 235 -21.84 37.93 -14.34
CA GLU A 235 -21.07 37.94 -15.59
C GLU A 235 -21.44 36.77 -16.50
N ALA A 236 -21.63 35.55 -15.94
CA ALA A 236 -22.06 34.38 -16.71
C ALA A 236 -23.46 34.58 -17.34
N GLU A 237 -24.41 35.10 -16.57
CA GLU A 237 -25.77 35.38 -17.06
C GLU A 237 -25.77 36.49 -18.13
N GLN A 238 -24.98 37.55 -17.96
CA GLN A 238 -24.81 38.61 -18.94
C GLN A 238 -24.20 38.04 -20.24
N ALA A 239 -23.15 37.23 -20.16
CA ALA A 239 -22.52 36.57 -21.31
C ALA A 239 -23.53 35.68 -22.05
N ALA A 240 -24.32 34.91 -21.30
CA ALA A 240 -25.36 34.06 -21.87
C ALA A 240 -26.44 34.89 -22.59
N ALA A 241 -26.85 36.02 -22.02
CA ALA A 241 -27.81 36.94 -22.61
C ALA A 241 -27.29 37.58 -23.92
N MET A 242 -25.98 37.92 -23.95
CA MET A 242 -25.34 38.48 -25.17
C MET A 242 -25.21 37.44 -26.28
N CYS A 243 -25.12 36.18 -25.95
CA CYS A 243 -25.04 35.07 -26.92
C CYS A 243 -26.41 34.59 -27.40
N LYS A 244 -27.52 34.97 -26.73
CA LYS A 244 -28.85 34.48 -27.04
C LYS A 244 -29.37 35.04 -28.33
N GLY A 245 -29.70 34.17 -29.30
CA GLY A 245 -30.24 34.58 -30.61
C GLY A 245 -29.21 35.21 -31.56
N VAL A 246 -27.94 35.12 -31.22
CA VAL A 246 -26.82 35.58 -32.05
C VAL A 246 -26.30 34.38 -32.86
N THR A 247 -25.84 34.65 -34.08
CA THR A 247 -25.17 33.66 -34.92
C THR A 247 -23.88 33.18 -34.29
N VAL A 248 -23.61 31.92 -34.38
CA VAL A 248 -22.35 31.29 -33.91
C VAL A 248 -21.45 31.02 -35.09
N THR A 249 -20.20 31.45 -35.02
CA THR A 249 -19.23 31.23 -36.08
C THR A 249 -18.14 30.30 -35.61
N CYS A 250 -17.86 29.25 -36.37
CA CYS A 250 -16.69 28.40 -36.13
C CYS A 250 -15.42 29.14 -36.52
N THR A 251 -14.63 29.55 -35.56
CA THR A 251 -13.43 30.40 -35.78
C THR A 251 -12.19 29.59 -36.11
N SER A 252 -12.10 28.35 -35.62
CA SER A 252 -11.01 27.47 -35.98
C SER A 252 -11.38 26.00 -35.76
N VAL A 253 -10.79 25.13 -36.56
CA VAL A 253 -10.84 23.65 -36.39
C VAL A 253 -9.43 23.10 -36.49
N THR A 254 -8.94 22.56 -35.38
CA THR A 254 -7.64 21.88 -35.35
C THR A 254 -7.84 20.39 -35.31
N LYS A 255 -7.12 19.68 -36.17
CA LYS A 255 -7.10 18.22 -36.24
C LYS A 255 -5.67 17.75 -36.05
N GLU A 256 -5.43 16.99 -34.99
CA GLU A 256 -4.10 16.49 -34.66
C GLU A 256 -4.12 14.97 -34.54
N GLN A 257 -3.34 14.29 -35.36
CA GLN A 257 -3.19 12.85 -35.24
C GLN A 257 -2.33 12.49 -34.03
N LYS A 258 -2.90 11.76 -33.08
CA LYS A 258 -2.24 11.24 -31.89
C LYS A 258 -2.07 9.75 -31.95
N LYS A 259 -0.90 9.29 -31.49
CA LYS A 259 -0.53 7.89 -31.41
C LYS A 259 -0.24 7.54 -29.96
N GLU A 260 -0.95 6.56 -29.41
CA GLU A 260 -0.68 6.05 -28.07
C GLU A 260 0.02 4.69 -28.18
N GLN A 261 1.16 4.58 -27.51
CA GLN A 261 1.92 3.34 -27.45
C GLN A 261 1.15 2.26 -26.70
N PRO A 262 1.34 0.98 -27.04
CA PRO A 262 0.91 -0.14 -26.22
C PRO A 262 1.43 0.00 -24.79
N PRO A 263 0.67 -0.45 -23.77
CA PRO A 263 1.14 -0.43 -22.41
C PRO A 263 2.32 -1.39 -22.24
N LYS A 264 3.29 -1.03 -21.39
CA LYS A 264 4.34 -1.97 -20.98
C LYS A 264 3.74 -3.14 -20.19
N LEU A 265 4.47 -4.25 -20.12
CA LEU A 265 4.13 -5.39 -19.26
C LEU A 265 4.04 -5.00 -17.78
N TYR A 266 3.60 -5.90 -16.93
CA TYR A 266 3.51 -5.68 -15.50
C TYR A 266 4.84 -5.94 -14.78
N ASP A 267 5.25 -4.98 -13.96
CA ASP A 267 5.92 -5.23 -12.71
C ASP A 267 4.91 -5.50 -11.58
N LEU A 268 5.38 -5.83 -10.37
CA LEU A 268 4.48 -6.10 -9.26
C LEU A 268 3.64 -4.86 -8.88
N THR A 269 4.24 -3.66 -8.85
CA THR A 269 3.54 -2.43 -8.44
C THR A 269 2.40 -2.10 -9.40
N THR A 270 2.65 -2.13 -10.70
CA THR A 270 1.62 -1.82 -11.70
C THR A 270 0.53 -2.88 -11.74
N LEU A 271 0.86 -4.15 -11.51
CA LEU A 271 -0.14 -5.22 -11.37
C LEU A 271 -1.04 -4.99 -10.14
N GLN A 272 -0.45 -4.67 -8.99
CA GLN A 272 -1.20 -4.36 -7.76
C GLN A 272 -2.12 -3.15 -7.94
N ARG A 273 -1.62 -2.10 -8.59
CA ARG A 273 -2.39 -0.89 -8.90
C ARG A 273 -3.60 -1.20 -9.77
N GLU A 274 -3.41 -1.91 -10.85
CA GLU A 274 -4.50 -2.22 -11.79
C GLU A 274 -5.51 -3.21 -11.19
N ALA A 275 -5.05 -4.22 -10.45
CA ALA A 275 -5.91 -5.15 -9.72
C ALA A 275 -6.74 -4.44 -8.63
N ASN A 276 -6.18 -3.45 -7.92
CA ASN A 276 -6.94 -2.63 -6.97
C ASN A 276 -8.01 -1.79 -7.69
N ARG A 277 -7.66 -1.18 -8.82
CA ARG A 277 -8.58 -0.36 -9.60
C ARG A 277 -9.76 -1.17 -10.14
N LEU A 278 -9.49 -2.32 -10.76
CA LEU A 278 -10.51 -3.16 -11.42
C LEU A 278 -11.30 -4.00 -10.39
N PHE A 279 -10.61 -4.74 -9.55
CA PHE A 279 -11.23 -5.74 -8.68
C PHE A 279 -11.36 -5.31 -7.22
N GLY A 280 -10.71 -4.21 -6.82
CA GLY A 280 -10.65 -3.77 -5.42
C GLY A 280 -9.76 -4.65 -4.54
N TYR A 281 -8.88 -5.45 -5.12
CA TYR A 281 -7.93 -6.25 -4.36
C TYR A 281 -6.90 -5.35 -3.67
N THR A 282 -6.53 -5.71 -2.45
CA THR A 282 -5.40 -5.06 -1.79
C THR A 282 -4.08 -5.45 -2.47
N ALA A 283 -3.04 -4.65 -2.28
CA ALA A 283 -1.71 -4.97 -2.78
C ALA A 283 -1.21 -6.33 -2.25
N LYS A 284 -1.54 -6.63 -0.99
CA LYS A 284 -1.23 -7.94 -0.38
C LYS A 284 -2.00 -9.08 -1.06
N GLN A 285 -3.31 -8.95 -1.24
CA GLN A 285 -4.12 -9.97 -1.91
C GLN A 285 -3.62 -10.23 -3.33
N THR A 286 -3.29 -9.17 -4.07
CA THR A 286 -2.72 -9.29 -5.43
C THR A 286 -1.41 -10.06 -5.41
N LEU A 287 -0.52 -9.75 -4.47
CA LEU A 287 0.74 -10.49 -4.31
C LEU A 287 0.49 -11.96 -3.94
N ASP A 288 -0.42 -12.23 -3.01
CA ASP A 288 -0.74 -13.59 -2.58
C ASP A 288 -1.31 -14.42 -3.75
N TYR A 289 -2.19 -13.84 -4.59
CA TYR A 289 -2.71 -14.51 -5.79
C TYR A 289 -1.63 -14.72 -6.86
N ALA A 290 -0.80 -13.71 -7.11
CA ALA A 290 0.31 -13.82 -8.05
C ALA A 290 1.32 -14.88 -7.61
N GLN A 291 1.63 -14.95 -6.32
CA GLN A 291 2.51 -15.96 -5.73
C GLN A 291 1.92 -17.37 -5.91
N SER A 292 0.63 -17.55 -5.62
CA SER A 292 -0.07 -18.82 -5.82
C SER A 292 -0.07 -19.27 -7.30
N LEU A 293 -0.28 -18.34 -8.24
CA LEU A 293 -0.22 -18.62 -9.67
C LEU A 293 1.20 -18.98 -10.12
N TYR A 294 2.21 -18.33 -9.58
CA TYR A 294 3.62 -18.68 -9.80
C TYR A 294 3.94 -20.10 -9.30
N GLU A 295 3.50 -20.47 -8.10
CA GLU A 295 3.70 -21.81 -7.54
C GLU A 295 2.97 -22.89 -8.36
N LYS A 296 1.83 -22.54 -8.96
CA LYS A 296 1.11 -23.36 -9.94
C LYS A 296 1.76 -23.36 -11.34
N LYS A 297 2.84 -22.60 -11.51
CA LYS A 297 3.55 -22.40 -12.78
C LYS A 297 2.71 -21.73 -13.87
N LEU A 298 1.69 -20.96 -13.52
CA LEU A 298 0.84 -20.24 -14.48
C LEU A 298 1.31 -18.82 -14.74
N LEU A 299 2.11 -18.23 -13.84
CA LEU A 299 2.78 -16.94 -14.02
C LEU A 299 4.28 -17.06 -13.78
N THR A 300 5.05 -16.14 -14.34
CA THR A 300 6.45 -15.93 -14.02
C THR A 300 6.59 -15.31 -12.62
N TYR A 301 7.81 -15.16 -12.11
CA TYR A 301 8.06 -14.69 -10.76
C TYR A 301 7.46 -13.29 -10.52
N PRO A 302 6.60 -13.12 -9.50
CA PRO A 302 5.81 -11.89 -9.39
C PRO A 302 6.53 -10.71 -8.71
N ARG A 303 7.66 -10.93 -8.03
CA ARG A 303 8.36 -9.85 -7.30
C ARG A 303 9.44 -9.22 -8.15
N THR A 304 9.04 -8.60 -9.22
CA THR A 304 9.90 -7.90 -10.16
C THR A 304 9.56 -6.41 -10.22
N ASP A 305 10.55 -5.61 -10.53
CA ASP A 305 10.44 -4.18 -10.84
C ASP A 305 10.57 -3.90 -12.35
N SER A 306 10.90 -4.92 -13.14
CA SER A 306 10.99 -4.81 -14.59
C SER A 306 9.62 -4.91 -15.27
N ARG A 307 9.49 -4.17 -16.36
CA ARG A 307 8.34 -4.16 -17.26
C ARG A 307 8.70 -4.62 -18.66
N TYR A 308 9.83 -5.32 -18.79
CA TYR A 308 10.39 -5.84 -20.03
C TYR A 308 10.79 -7.30 -19.87
N LEU A 309 10.96 -7.97 -21.00
CA LEU A 309 11.50 -9.32 -21.12
C LEU A 309 12.96 -9.25 -21.58
N THR A 310 13.71 -10.31 -21.34
CA THR A 310 15.05 -10.52 -21.88
C THR A 310 15.00 -11.08 -23.29
N SER A 311 16.06 -10.93 -24.05
CA SER A 311 16.11 -11.36 -25.45
C SER A 311 15.94 -12.88 -25.64
N ASP A 312 16.40 -13.70 -24.67
CA ASP A 312 16.21 -15.16 -24.66
C ASP A 312 14.73 -15.59 -24.53
N MET A 313 13.87 -14.69 -24.04
CA MET A 313 12.43 -14.96 -23.88
C MET A 313 11.58 -14.66 -25.13
N ALA A 314 12.15 -14.15 -26.20
CA ALA A 314 11.37 -13.70 -27.38
C ALA A 314 10.51 -14.81 -27.99
N GLU A 315 11.06 -16.00 -28.15
CA GLU A 315 10.35 -17.17 -28.71
C GLU A 315 9.26 -17.67 -27.73
N THR A 316 9.60 -17.81 -26.46
CA THR A 316 8.65 -18.20 -25.40
C THR A 316 7.48 -17.20 -25.33
N ALA A 317 7.77 -15.90 -25.34
CA ALA A 317 6.75 -14.84 -25.31
C ALA A 317 5.80 -14.94 -26.51
N SER A 318 6.32 -15.16 -27.73
CA SER A 318 5.50 -15.36 -28.92
C SER A 318 4.53 -16.54 -28.77
N CYS A 319 5.01 -17.67 -28.28
CA CYS A 319 4.17 -18.84 -28.01
C CYS A 319 3.08 -18.54 -26.97
N VAL A 320 3.44 -17.91 -25.85
CA VAL A 320 2.50 -17.59 -24.76
C VAL A 320 1.44 -16.60 -25.21
N ILE A 321 1.77 -15.62 -26.05
CA ILE A 321 0.81 -14.68 -26.66
C ILE A 321 -0.26 -15.45 -27.44
N HIS A 322 0.14 -16.39 -28.28
CA HIS A 322 -0.81 -17.21 -29.06
C HIS A 322 -1.69 -18.09 -28.19
N LEU A 323 -1.19 -18.58 -27.06
CA LEU A 323 -1.98 -19.33 -26.09
C LEU A 323 -2.96 -18.42 -25.34
N ALA A 324 -2.52 -17.25 -24.89
CA ALA A 324 -3.35 -16.28 -24.20
C ALA A 324 -4.51 -15.78 -25.08
N ALA A 325 -4.26 -15.57 -26.39
CA ALA A 325 -5.28 -15.17 -27.37
C ALA A 325 -6.40 -16.20 -27.57
N LYS A 326 -6.16 -17.48 -27.24
CA LYS A 326 -7.18 -18.53 -27.28
C LYS A 326 -8.06 -18.61 -26.05
N LEU A 327 -7.66 -17.95 -24.95
CA LEU A 327 -8.44 -17.98 -23.71
C LEU A 327 -9.65 -17.05 -23.79
N PRO A 328 -10.84 -17.43 -23.29
CA PRO A 328 -11.90 -16.47 -23.07
C PRO A 328 -11.46 -15.38 -22.08
N PRO A 329 -11.73 -14.09 -22.34
CA PRO A 329 -12.57 -13.53 -23.40
C PRO A 329 -11.82 -13.15 -24.70
N PHE A 330 -10.57 -13.56 -24.91
CA PHE A 330 -9.69 -13.10 -25.99
C PHE A 330 -9.76 -13.96 -27.26
N ASP A 331 -10.57 -15.00 -27.30
CA ASP A 331 -10.73 -15.94 -28.41
C ASP A 331 -11.18 -15.28 -29.74
N GLY A 332 -11.72 -14.06 -29.66
CA GLY A 332 -11.99 -13.19 -30.82
C GLY A 332 -10.79 -12.38 -31.33
N CYS A 333 -9.68 -12.33 -30.61
CA CYS A 333 -8.50 -11.52 -30.90
C CYS A 333 -7.40 -12.29 -31.64
N SER A 334 -7.69 -13.49 -32.20
CA SER A 334 -6.68 -14.42 -32.73
C SER A 334 -6.02 -14.01 -34.04
N ASN A 335 -6.43 -12.89 -34.65
CA ASN A 335 -5.97 -12.49 -36.01
C ASN A 335 -4.94 -11.34 -35.99
N PHE A 336 -4.32 -11.02 -34.86
CA PHE A 336 -3.27 -9.99 -34.81
C PHE A 336 -1.86 -10.64 -34.87
N PHE A 337 -0.92 -9.89 -35.45
CA PHE A 337 0.50 -10.29 -35.48
C PHE A 337 1.19 -9.65 -34.28
N PRO A 338 1.69 -10.43 -33.32
CA PRO A 338 2.31 -9.87 -32.10
C PRO A 338 3.66 -9.21 -32.40
N LEU A 339 3.85 -8.01 -31.86
CA LEU A 339 5.09 -7.23 -31.94
C LEU A 339 5.94 -7.52 -30.68
N VAL A 340 6.63 -8.66 -30.65
CA VAL A 340 7.37 -9.12 -29.45
C VAL A 340 8.53 -8.21 -29.11
N GLU A 341 9.24 -7.67 -30.10
CA GLU A 341 10.41 -6.81 -29.93
C GLU A 341 10.15 -5.57 -29.09
N THR A 342 8.92 -5.07 -29.08
CA THR A 342 8.51 -3.89 -28.28
C THR A 342 8.58 -4.14 -26.78
N MET A 343 8.59 -5.40 -26.37
CA MET A 343 8.62 -5.83 -24.97
C MET A 343 10.00 -6.30 -24.52
N ILE A 344 10.99 -6.37 -25.43
CA ILE A 344 12.35 -6.87 -25.13
C ILE A 344 13.27 -5.71 -24.79
N SER A 345 13.98 -5.80 -23.65
CA SER A 345 15.05 -4.86 -23.28
C SER A 345 15.93 -5.46 -22.19
N ASP A 346 17.05 -6.07 -22.56
CA ASP A 346 17.98 -6.67 -21.59
C ASP A 346 18.54 -5.65 -20.59
N LYS A 347 18.73 -4.40 -21.00
CA LYS A 347 19.23 -3.32 -20.13
C LYS A 347 18.23 -2.87 -19.05
N ASP A 348 16.92 -3.07 -19.27
CA ASP A 348 15.84 -2.68 -18.36
C ASP A 348 15.33 -3.87 -17.52
N VAL A 349 16.02 -5.01 -17.55
CA VAL A 349 15.81 -6.17 -16.70
C VAL A 349 16.99 -6.30 -15.75
N SER A 350 16.74 -6.17 -14.44
CA SER A 350 17.75 -6.33 -13.40
C SER A 350 17.82 -7.78 -12.90
N ASP A 351 16.99 -8.09 -11.90
CA ASP A 351 16.97 -9.38 -11.21
C ASP A 351 16.00 -10.36 -11.88
N HIS A 352 14.84 -9.85 -12.32
CA HIS A 352 13.77 -10.63 -12.94
C HIS A 352 13.08 -9.83 -14.04
N HIS A 353 12.68 -10.52 -15.11
CA HIS A 353 11.86 -9.93 -16.17
C HIS A 353 10.41 -9.67 -15.71
N ALA A 354 9.62 -9.01 -16.55
CA ALA A 354 8.22 -8.68 -16.29
C ALA A 354 7.34 -9.92 -16.00
N ILE A 355 6.21 -9.67 -15.34
CA ILE A 355 5.21 -10.71 -15.04
C ILE A 355 4.42 -11.03 -16.30
N ILE A 356 4.54 -12.27 -16.78
CA ILE A 356 3.75 -12.82 -17.91
C ILE A 356 3.18 -14.19 -17.56
N PRO A 357 2.17 -14.69 -18.29
CA PRO A 357 1.77 -16.08 -18.18
C PRO A 357 2.88 -17.00 -18.69
N THR A 358 2.82 -18.28 -18.32
CA THR A 358 3.74 -19.31 -18.83
C THR A 358 3.04 -20.20 -19.85
N MET A 359 3.80 -21.10 -20.49
CA MET A 359 3.27 -22.11 -21.39
C MET A 359 2.25 -23.06 -20.72
N GLU A 360 2.28 -23.21 -19.42
CA GLU A 360 1.35 -24.07 -18.66
C GLU A 360 -0.11 -23.57 -18.68
N ILE A 361 -0.37 -22.34 -19.15
CA ILE A 361 -1.75 -21.85 -19.32
C ILE A 361 -2.55 -22.68 -20.34
N GLU A 362 -1.89 -23.35 -21.29
CA GLU A 362 -2.53 -24.25 -22.25
C GLU A 362 -3.29 -25.39 -21.55
N LYS A 363 -2.74 -25.89 -20.45
CA LYS A 363 -3.29 -27.03 -19.68
C LYS A 363 -4.20 -26.58 -18.54
N ALA A 364 -4.28 -25.27 -18.28
CA ALA A 364 -5.00 -24.74 -17.13
C ALA A 364 -6.52 -24.73 -17.37
N ASP A 365 -7.27 -25.39 -16.50
CA ASP A 365 -8.71 -25.17 -16.42
C ASP A 365 -9.01 -23.93 -15.55
N LEU A 366 -9.32 -22.81 -16.21
CA LEU A 366 -9.64 -21.56 -15.55
C LEU A 366 -10.82 -21.65 -14.59
N LYS A 367 -11.73 -22.62 -14.77
CA LYS A 367 -12.91 -22.81 -13.91
C LYS A 367 -12.53 -23.39 -12.56
N LEU A 368 -11.42 -24.11 -12.48
CA LEU A 368 -10.92 -24.71 -11.23
C LEU A 368 -10.10 -23.72 -10.40
N LEU A 369 -9.69 -22.57 -10.96
CA LEU A 369 -8.98 -21.54 -10.22
C LEU A 369 -9.92 -20.76 -9.31
N PRO A 370 -9.49 -20.42 -8.09
CA PRO A 370 -10.18 -19.43 -7.26
C PRO A 370 -10.42 -18.13 -8.05
N VAL A 371 -11.55 -17.47 -7.78
CA VAL A 371 -11.96 -16.27 -8.53
C VAL A 371 -10.87 -15.19 -8.57
N GLY A 372 -10.20 -14.94 -7.46
CA GLY A 372 -9.13 -13.93 -7.38
C GLY A 372 -7.93 -14.28 -8.27
N GLU A 373 -7.49 -15.53 -8.27
CA GLU A 373 -6.40 -16.01 -9.10
C GLU A 373 -6.76 -15.97 -10.58
N ARG A 374 -7.96 -16.45 -10.93
CA ARG A 374 -8.46 -16.42 -12.30
C ARG A 374 -8.52 -14.99 -12.86
N ASN A 375 -9.08 -14.06 -12.08
CA ASN A 375 -9.16 -12.66 -12.50
C ASN A 375 -7.76 -12.06 -12.71
N LEU A 376 -6.82 -12.38 -11.82
CA LEU A 376 -5.45 -11.87 -11.92
C LEU A 376 -4.72 -12.48 -13.14
N LEU A 377 -4.87 -13.77 -13.38
CA LEU A 377 -4.29 -14.44 -14.56
C LEU A 377 -4.82 -13.82 -15.86
N LEU A 378 -6.13 -13.64 -15.97
CA LEU A 378 -6.75 -13.00 -17.15
C LEU A 378 -6.29 -11.54 -17.31
N LEU A 379 -6.09 -10.81 -16.23
CA LEU A 379 -5.54 -9.45 -16.27
C LEU A 379 -4.12 -9.43 -16.83
N VAL A 380 -3.27 -10.39 -16.42
CA VAL A 380 -1.90 -10.51 -16.94
C VAL A 380 -1.91 -10.94 -18.42
N CYS A 381 -2.80 -11.87 -18.81
CA CYS A 381 -2.99 -12.23 -20.23
C CYS A 381 -3.42 -11.02 -21.06
N CYS A 382 -4.40 -10.25 -20.59
CA CYS A 382 -4.83 -9.02 -21.24
C CYS A 382 -3.67 -8.05 -21.47
N LYS A 383 -2.85 -7.85 -20.44
CA LYS A 383 -1.70 -6.94 -20.52
C LYS A 383 -0.67 -7.42 -21.54
N LEU A 384 -0.36 -8.71 -21.56
CA LEU A 384 0.56 -9.30 -22.54
C LEU A 384 0.06 -9.08 -23.97
N LEU A 385 -1.22 -9.37 -24.24
CA LEU A 385 -1.85 -9.16 -25.54
C LEU A 385 -1.84 -7.68 -25.93
N CYS A 386 -2.20 -6.76 -25.01
CA CYS A 386 -2.15 -5.32 -25.27
C CYS A 386 -0.72 -4.85 -25.59
N ALA A 387 0.27 -5.32 -24.82
CA ALA A 387 1.67 -4.91 -24.97
C ALA A 387 2.28 -5.34 -26.31
N SER A 388 1.78 -6.44 -26.88
CA SER A 388 2.21 -6.98 -28.19
C SER A 388 1.39 -6.47 -29.38
N ALA A 389 0.39 -5.62 -29.16
CA ALA A 389 -0.48 -5.13 -30.21
C ALA A 389 0.02 -3.82 -30.84
N GLU A 390 -0.64 -3.40 -31.91
CA GLU A 390 -0.34 -2.15 -32.60
C GLU A 390 -0.74 -0.90 -31.79
N LEU A 391 -0.26 0.24 -32.27
CA LEU A 391 -0.59 1.57 -31.72
C LEU A 391 -2.09 1.84 -31.80
N TYR A 392 -2.63 2.49 -30.74
CA TYR A 392 -3.90 3.17 -30.85
C TYR A 392 -3.70 4.53 -31.52
N VAL A 393 -4.40 4.76 -32.64
CA VAL A 393 -4.24 5.98 -33.44
C VAL A 393 -5.60 6.68 -33.54
N TYR A 394 -5.64 7.95 -33.18
CA TYR A 394 -6.83 8.78 -33.29
C TYR A 394 -6.51 10.21 -33.72
N GLU A 395 -7.48 10.86 -34.30
CA GLU A 395 -7.45 12.28 -34.60
C GLU A 395 -8.17 13.04 -33.46
N ALA A 396 -7.43 13.86 -32.73
CA ALA A 396 -7.99 14.79 -31.75
C ALA A 396 -8.51 16.01 -32.50
N VAL A 397 -9.80 16.28 -32.36
CA VAL A 397 -10.46 17.43 -33.00
C VAL A 397 -10.79 18.45 -31.93
N THR A 398 -10.37 19.69 -32.14
CA THR A 398 -10.77 20.82 -31.30
C THR A 398 -11.37 21.86 -32.22
N ALA A 399 -12.63 22.21 -31.98
CA ALA A 399 -13.34 23.28 -32.70
C ALA A 399 -13.59 24.45 -31.74
N THR A 400 -13.27 25.66 -32.18
CA THR A 400 -13.50 26.88 -31.43
C THR A 400 -14.59 27.69 -32.12
N PHE A 401 -15.50 28.25 -31.34
CA PHE A 401 -16.64 29.00 -31.82
C PHE A 401 -16.65 30.36 -31.14
N ASP A 402 -17.04 31.40 -31.91
CA ASP A 402 -17.39 32.71 -31.39
C ASP A 402 -18.91 32.85 -31.36
N CYS A 403 -19.43 33.32 -30.25
CA CYS A 403 -20.84 33.71 -30.11
C CYS A 403 -20.92 34.97 -29.24
N GLY A 404 -21.33 36.07 -29.86
CA GLY A 404 -21.48 37.34 -29.17
C GLY A 404 -20.17 37.89 -28.56
N GLY A 405 -19.03 37.54 -29.12
CA GLY A 405 -17.69 37.89 -28.62
C GLY A 405 -17.15 37.00 -27.53
N TYR A 406 -17.84 35.89 -27.20
CA TYR A 406 -17.36 34.86 -26.25
C TYR A 406 -16.90 33.63 -26.99
N SER A 407 -15.77 33.08 -26.54
CA SER A 407 -15.17 31.89 -27.13
C SER A 407 -15.68 30.61 -26.46
N PHE A 408 -16.05 29.62 -27.29
CA PHE A 408 -16.48 28.28 -26.84
C PHE A 408 -15.62 27.23 -27.50
N THR A 409 -15.26 26.18 -26.76
CA THR A 409 -14.42 25.08 -27.26
C THR A 409 -15.15 23.75 -27.15
N ALA A 410 -15.26 23.04 -28.29
CA ALA A 410 -15.68 21.65 -28.36
C ALA A 410 -14.47 20.76 -28.61
N LYS A 411 -14.37 19.64 -27.89
CA LYS A 411 -13.30 18.63 -28.05
C LYS A 411 -13.90 17.27 -28.30
N GLY A 412 -13.34 16.56 -29.27
CA GLY A 412 -13.72 15.19 -29.59
C GLY A 412 -12.57 14.41 -30.19
N LYS A 413 -12.80 13.15 -30.47
CA LYS A 413 -11.80 12.30 -31.12
C LYS A 413 -12.46 11.40 -32.17
N ARG A 414 -11.74 11.16 -33.26
CA ARG A 414 -12.07 10.20 -34.29
C ARG A 414 -11.05 9.08 -34.26
N ILE A 415 -11.47 7.87 -33.97
CA ILE A 415 -10.57 6.70 -33.93
C ILE A 415 -10.20 6.35 -35.38
N LEU A 416 -8.90 6.21 -35.64
CA LEU A 416 -8.35 5.80 -36.94
C LEU A 416 -7.88 4.35 -36.89
N SER A 417 -7.34 3.88 -35.76
CA SER A 417 -6.97 2.50 -35.49
C SER A 417 -7.18 2.17 -34.03
N GLU A 418 -7.94 1.15 -33.71
CA GLU A 418 -8.21 0.70 -32.34
C GLU A 418 -6.94 0.15 -31.66
N GLY A 419 -6.06 -0.50 -32.41
CA GLY A 419 -4.81 -1.05 -31.90
C GLY A 419 -5.01 -1.85 -30.61
N TRP A 420 -4.10 -1.67 -29.63
CA TRP A 420 -4.14 -2.38 -28.35
C TRP A 420 -5.40 -2.10 -27.51
N ARG A 421 -6.08 -0.98 -27.74
CA ARG A 421 -7.29 -0.61 -26.98
C ARG A 421 -8.49 -1.50 -27.28
N GLU A 422 -8.52 -2.14 -28.44
CA GLU A 422 -9.57 -3.14 -28.76
C GLU A 422 -9.55 -4.30 -27.76
N ILE A 423 -8.35 -4.81 -27.46
CA ILE A 423 -8.16 -5.93 -26.52
C ILE A 423 -8.57 -5.49 -25.10
N ASP A 424 -8.13 -4.32 -24.66
CA ASP A 424 -8.51 -3.77 -23.34
C ASP A 424 -10.03 -3.59 -23.25
N ARG A 425 -10.68 -3.09 -24.29
CA ARG A 425 -12.14 -2.91 -24.37
C ARG A 425 -12.90 -4.25 -24.26
N ILE A 426 -12.43 -5.29 -24.96
CA ILE A 426 -13.00 -6.64 -24.86
C ILE A 426 -12.91 -7.16 -23.43
N PHE A 427 -11.76 -7.01 -22.77
CA PHE A 427 -11.58 -7.45 -21.41
C PHE A 427 -12.46 -6.66 -20.41
N ARG A 428 -12.56 -5.34 -20.55
CA ARG A 428 -13.43 -4.51 -19.69
C ARG A 428 -14.90 -4.84 -19.88
N ALA A 429 -15.33 -5.09 -21.12
CA ALA A 429 -16.69 -5.55 -21.41
C ALA A 429 -16.99 -6.90 -20.75
N PHE A 430 -16.04 -7.83 -20.77
CA PHE A 430 -16.15 -9.11 -20.05
C PHE A 430 -16.30 -8.91 -18.54
N LEU A 431 -15.59 -7.94 -17.94
CA LEU A 431 -15.71 -7.57 -16.55
C LEU A 431 -17.00 -6.78 -16.22
N LYS A 432 -17.80 -6.42 -17.24
CA LYS A 432 -18.99 -5.57 -17.12
C LYS A 432 -18.68 -4.19 -16.53
N GLU A 433 -17.46 -3.69 -16.74
CA GLU A 433 -17.14 -2.31 -16.43
C GLU A 433 -17.92 -1.36 -17.33
N LYS A 434 -18.42 -0.27 -16.75
CA LYS A 434 -18.99 0.81 -17.58
C LYS A 434 -17.86 1.45 -18.38
N PRO A 435 -18.08 1.78 -19.66
CA PRO A 435 -17.13 2.59 -20.41
C PRO A 435 -16.76 3.84 -19.59
N ALA A 436 -15.49 4.19 -19.57
CA ALA A 436 -15.08 5.44 -18.89
C ALA A 436 -15.78 6.63 -19.57
N ASP A 437 -16.43 7.48 -18.79
CA ASP A 437 -17.07 8.74 -19.23
C ASP A 437 -16.06 9.77 -19.80
N GLY A 438 -15.10 9.36 -20.58
CA GLY A 438 -13.99 10.20 -21.03
C GLY A 438 -13.57 10.00 -22.48
N ASP A 439 -14.19 9.06 -23.18
CA ASP A 439 -14.02 8.98 -24.63
C ASP A 439 -14.89 10.09 -25.24
N GLY A 440 -14.31 11.28 -25.37
CA GLY A 440 -14.96 12.42 -26.01
C GLY A 440 -15.67 11.96 -27.28
N GLY A 441 -16.99 12.19 -27.35
CA GLY A 441 -17.82 11.75 -28.47
C GLY A 441 -17.20 12.19 -29.80
N THR A 442 -17.57 11.52 -30.87
CA THR A 442 -17.19 11.96 -32.21
C THR A 442 -17.87 13.31 -32.45
N LEU A 443 -17.08 14.36 -32.70
CA LEU A 443 -17.64 15.65 -33.10
C LEU A 443 -18.16 15.53 -34.54
N PRO A 444 -19.25 16.27 -34.85
CA PRO A 444 -19.63 16.55 -36.24
C PRO A 444 -18.47 17.19 -37.02
N ASP A 445 -18.47 17.01 -38.32
CA ASP A 445 -17.49 17.69 -39.17
C ASP A 445 -17.77 19.19 -39.22
N PHE A 446 -17.07 19.94 -38.41
CA PHE A 446 -17.05 21.41 -38.43
C PHE A 446 -16.01 21.93 -39.41
N THR A 447 -16.31 23.08 -40.04
CA THR A 447 -15.36 23.78 -40.91
C THR A 447 -15.17 25.21 -40.43
N GLU A 448 -13.96 25.73 -40.57
CA GLU A 448 -13.65 27.13 -40.26
C GLU A 448 -14.50 28.04 -41.13
N GLY A 449 -15.06 29.11 -40.53
CA GLY A 449 -16.00 30.02 -41.15
C GLY A 449 -17.44 29.49 -41.22
N GLN A 450 -17.75 28.30 -40.75
CA GLN A 450 -19.10 27.76 -40.69
C GLN A 450 -19.96 28.59 -39.72
N ILE A 451 -21.14 29.01 -40.18
CA ILE A 451 -22.10 29.83 -39.43
C ILE A 451 -23.29 28.97 -39.04
N PHE A 452 -23.77 29.17 -37.82
CA PHE A 452 -24.97 28.56 -37.25
C PHE A 452 -25.93 29.69 -36.83
N ASP A 453 -27.13 29.66 -37.37
CA ASP A 453 -28.11 30.76 -37.18
C ASP A 453 -28.62 30.87 -35.74
N SER A 454 -28.59 29.77 -35.00
CA SER A 454 -28.96 29.76 -33.59
C SER A 454 -28.29 28.57 -32.86
N ALA A 455 -28.02 28.79 -31.59
CA ALA A 455 -27.54 27.76 -30.70
C ALA A 455 -28.28 27.78 -29.38
N GLU A 456 -28.43 26.63 -28.76
CA GLU A 456 -28.95 26.56 -27.40
C GLU A 456 -27.81 26.84 -26.42
N ILE A 457 -28.02 27.83 -25.53
CA ILE A 457 -27.05 28.25 -24.54
C ILE A 457 -27.61 28.03 -23.14
N ALA A 458 -26.85 27.38 -22.29
CA ALA A 458 -27.19 27.16 -20.88
C ALA A 458 -26.05 27.57 -19.96
N VAL A 459 -26.37 28.27 -18.90
CA VAL A 459 -25.44 28.50 -17.79
C VAL A 459 -25.46 27.29 -16.88
N THR A 460 -24.30 26.70 -16.64
CA THR A 460 -24.16 25.53 -15.75
C THR A 460 -23.29 25.88 -14.55
N GLU A 461 -23.75 25.48 -13.37
CA GLU A 461 -23.04 25.69 -12.10
C GLU A 461 -22.13 24.53 -11.80
N HIS A 462 -20.89 24.80 -11.46
CA HIS A 462 -19.87 23.86 -11.11
C HIS A 462 -19.16 24.24 -9.81
N PHE A 463 -18.47 23.29 -9.24
CA PHE A 463 -17.67 23.50 -8.04
C PHE A 463 -16.31 22.84 -8.18
N THR A 464 -15.28 23.52 -7.66
CA THR A 464 -13.98 22.88 -7.50
C THR A 464 -14.11 21.65 -6.58
N GLN A 465 -13.29 20.64 -6.82
CA GLN A 465 -13.32 19.38 -6.05
C GLN A 465 -12.03 19.23 -5.27
N PRO A 466 -12.09 18.71 -4.04
CA PRO A 466 -10.88 18.37 -3.30
C PRO A 466 -10.13 17.23 -3.99
N PRO A 467 -8.83 17.07 -3.71
CA PRO A 467 -8.11 15.88 -4.17
C PRO A 467 -8.80 14.62 -3.63
N LYS A 468 -8.81 13.55 -4.44
CA LYS A 468 -9.40 12.28 -4.02
C LYS A 468 -8.56 11.64 -2.91
N THR A 469 -9.23 10.97 -1.96
CA THR A 469 -8.57 10.13 -0.95
C THR A 469 -7.71 9.08 -1.62
N TYR A 470 -6.58 8.74 -1.03
CA TYR A 470 -5.75 7.66 -1.55
C TYR A 470 -6.47 6.30 -1.51
N THR A 471 -6.35 5.56 -2.61
CA THR A 471 -6.59 4.13 -2.68
C THR A 471 -5.24 3.41 -2.67
N GLU A 472 -5.21 2.09 -2.60
CA GLU A 472 -3.93 1.37 -2.74
C GLU A 472 -3.29 1.61 -4.11
N ASP A 473 -4.07 1.69 -5.21
CA ASP A 473 -3.56 2.09 -6.53
C ASP A 473 -2.82 3.43 -6.46
N THR A 474 -3.49 4.47 -5.98
CA THR A 474 -2.92 5.82 -6.00
C THR A 474 -1.81 6.02 -4.95
N LEU A 475 -1.87 5.32 -3.80
CA LEU A 475 -0.80 5.34 -2.80
C LEU A 475 0.45 4.64 -3.30
N LEU A 476 0.33 3.45 -3.92
CA LEU A 476 1.46 2.74 -4.51
C LEU A 476 2.15 3.58 -5.58
N SER A 477 1.36 4.27 -6.44
CA SER A 477 1.91 5.23 -7.40
C SER A 477 2.64 6.39 -6.73
N ALA A 478 2.07 6.93 -5.66
CA ALA A 478 2.69 8.03 -4.93
C ALA A 478 3.98 7.57 -4.20
N MET A 479 3.99 6.37 -3.61
CA MET A 479 5.20 5.78 -3.02
C MET A 479 6.30 5.57 -4.07
N GLU A 480 5.96 5.09 -5.25
CA GLU A 480 6.89 4.87 -6.36
C GLU A 480 7.53 6.16 -6.88
N ASN A 481 6.77 7.26 -6.89
CA ASN A 481 7.22 8.55 -7.36
C ASN A 481 7.68 9.49 -6.23
N ALA A 482 7.70 9.03 -4.98
CA ALA A 482 8.10 9.85 -3.84
C ALA A 482 9.56 10.31 -3.97
N GLY A 483 9.82 11.59 -3.75
CA GLY A 483 11.15 12.20 -3.88
C GLY A 483 11.61 12.44 -5.32
N LYS A 484 10.75 12.21 -6.32
CA LYS A 484 11.14 12.36 -7.74
C LYS A 484 11.50 13.78 -8.13
N ASP A 485 10.87 14.76 -7.51
CA ASP A 485 11.10 16.18 -7.81
C ASP A 485 12.31 16.73 -7.04
N ASP A 486 12.79 16.02 -6.01
CA ASP A 486 13.85 16.46 -5.08
C ASP A 486 15.18 15.75 -5.31
N ILE A 487 15.22 14.74 -6.21
CA ILE A 487 16.42 13.92 -6.47
C ILE A 487 16.96 14.23 -7.86
N PRO A 488 18.31 14.44 -8.01
CA PRO A 488 18.94 14.61 -9.32
C PRO A 488 18.62 13.47 -10.30
N ASP A 489 18.54 13.79 -11.59
CA ASP A 489 18.18 12.83 -12.65
C ASP A 489 19.09 11.61 -12.75
N GLU A 490 20.30 11.72 -12.22
CA GLU A 490 21.37 10.70 -12.26
C GLU A 490 21.25 9.63 -11.15
N ALA A 491 20.41 9.85 -10.12
CA ALA A 491 20.22 8.89 -9.04
C ALA A 491 19.18 7.82 -9.40
N GLU A 492 19.46 6.57 -9.06
CA GLU A 492 18.52 5.47 -9.22
C GLU A 492 17.28 5.70 -8.35
N ARG A 493 16.19 6.15 -8.98
CA ARG A 493 14.96 6.59 -8.29
C ARG A 493 14.08 5.39 -7.98
N LYS A 494 14.13 4.89 -6.76
CA LYS A 494 13.30 3.76 -6.31
C LYS A 494 12.06 4.16 -5.49
N GLY A 495 11.89 5.44 -5.17
CA GLY A 495 10.78 5.91 -4.34
C GLY A 495 10.80 5.33 -2.92
N LEU A 496 9.64 5.27 -2.27
CA LEU A 496 9.48 4.68 -0.93
C LEU A 496 9.22 3.17 -1.02
N GLY A 497 10.17 2.37 -0.57
CA GLY A 497 10.11 0.91 -0.58
C GLY A 497 10.26 0.31 -1.99
N THR A 498 10.52 -0.99 -2.04
CA THR A 498 10.58 -1.75 -3.29
C THR A 498 9.19 -2.32 -3.64
N PRO A 499 8.93 -2.73 -4.89
CA PRO A 499 7.69 -3.41 -5.26
C PRO A 499 7.32 -4.55 -4.32
N ALA A 500 8.30 -5.36 -3.90
CA ALA A 500 8.10 -6.49 -3.00
C ALA A 500 7.69 -6.09 -1.58
N THR A 501 8.04 -4.89 -1.10
CA THR A 501 7.85 -4.47 0.30
C THR A 501 6.68 -3.51 0.51
N ARG A 502 6.24 -2.76 -0.51
CA ARG A 502 5.18 -1.74 -0.39
C ARG A 502 3.88 -2.30 0.18
N ALA A 503 3.44 -3.47 -0.28
CA ALA A 503 2.25 -4.12 0.24
C ALA A 503 2.34 -4.40 1.75
N ALA A 504 3.47 -4.92 2.21
CA ALA A 504 3.70 -5.21 3.64
C ALA A 504 3.73 -3.93 4.49
N ILE A 505 4.23 -2.81 3.95
CA ILE A 505 4.24 -1.52 4.62
C ILE A 505 2.81 -1.00 4.83
N ILE A 506 1.97 -1.06 3.80
CA ILE A 506 0.56 -0.68 3.91
C ILE A 506 -0.16 -1.54 4.95
N GLU A 507 0.04 -2.86 4.92
CA GLU A 507 -0.54 -3.78 5.90
C GLU A 507 -0.07 -3.49 7.34
N LYS A 508 1.21 -3.17 7.54
CA LYS A 508 1.74 -2.76 8.85
C LYS A 508 1.05 -1.50 9.38
N LEU A 509 0.84 -0.49 8.54
CA LEU A 509 0.13 0.74 8.92
C LEU A 509 -1.33 0.45 9.33
N VAL A 510 -2.02 -0.41 8.59
CA VAL A 510 -3.40 -0.82 8.89
C VAL A 510 -3.46 -1.65 10.18
N THR A 511 -2.59 -2.65 10.32
CA THR A 511 -2.55 -3.53 11.51
C THR A 511 -2.17 -2.76 12.77
N ALA A 512 -1.27 -1.77 12.67
CA ALA A 512 -0.90 -0.90 13.77
C ALA A 512 -2.01 0.11 14.14
N GLY A 513 -3.09 0.20 13.36
CA GLY A 513 -4.20 1.11 13.61
C GLY A 513 -3.89 2.57 13.28
N PHE A 514 -2.87 2.86 12.48
CA PHE A 514 -2.54 4.20 12.00
C PHE A 514 -3.32 4.57 10.73
N VAL A 515 -3.78 3.58 9.98
CA VAL A 515 -4.58 3.71 8.77
C VAL A 515 -5.77 2.77 8.85
N GLU A 516 -6.92 3.20 8.36
CA GLU A 516 -8.10 2.35 8.18
C GLU A 516 -8.50 2.25 6.72
N ARG A 517 -9.07 1.10 6.32
CA ARG A 517 -9.67 0.91 4.99
C ARG A 517 -11.17 1.21 5.06
N LYS A 518 -11.64 2.16 4.24
CA LYS A 518 -13.08 2.41 4.02
C LYS A 518 -13.41 2.16 2.54
N GLY A 519 -13.90 0.97 2.24
CA GLY A 519 -14.01 0.50 0.86
C GLY A 519 -12.61 0.39 0.22
N LYS A 520 -12.38 1.06 -0.90
CA LYS A 520 -11.06 1.15 -1.53
C LYS A 520 -10.16 2.24 -0.94
N SER A 521 -10.72 3.16 -0.13
CA SER A 521 -9.98 4.32 0.40
C SER A 521 -9.14 3.96 1.62
N LEU A 522 -7.94 4.53 1.68
CA LEU A 522 -7.02 4.48 2.81
C LEU A 522 -7.09 5.81 3.55
N ILE A 523 -7.51 5.79 4.80
CA ILE A 523 -7.73 6.99 5.62
C ILE A 523 -6.82 6.93 6.84
N PRO A 524 -6.00 7.96 7.10
CA PRO A 524 -5.21 8.00 8.32
C PRO A 524 -6.14 8.13 9.53
N THR A 525 -5.88 7.36 10.58
CA THR A 525 -6.60 7.49 11.84
C THR A 525 -6.05 8.69 12.62
N LYS A 526 -6.79 9.14 13.64
CA LYS A 526 -6.28 10.15 14.56
C LYS A 526 -4.92 9.76 15.18
N ALA A 527 -4.73 8.48 15.48
CA ALA A 527 -3.45 7.97 15.96
C ALA A 527 -2.34 8.10 14.93
N GLY A 528 -2.64 7.86 13.66
CA GLY A 528 -1.70 8.03 12.56
C GLY A 528 -1.33 9.48 12.32
N ILE A 529 -2.32 10.38 12.30
CA ILE A 529 -2.09 11.83 12.16
C ILE A 529 -1.24 12.33 13.32
N ASN A 530 -1.59 11.97 14.56
CA ASN A 530 -0.82 12.35 15.73
C ASN A 530 0.62 11.85 15.68
N LEU A 531 0.85 10.63 15.19
CA LEU A 531 2.22 10.10 15.04
C LEU A 531 3.03 10.98 14.09
N VAL A 532 2.51 11.30 12.91
CA VAL A 532 3.20 12.18 11.95
C VAL A 532 3.47 13.57 12.53
N THR A 533 2.51 14.12 13.30
CA THR A 533 2.63 15.45 13.89
C THR A 533 3.75 15.55 14.93
N VAL A 534 4.06 14.48 15.65
CA VAL A 534 5.08 14.50 16.72
C VAL A 534 6.47 14.06 16.25
N LEU A 535 6.58 13.50 15.06
CA LEU A 535 7.85 13.06 14.52
C LEU A 535 8.58 14.22 13.80
N PRO A 536 9.92 14.25 13.87
CA PRO A 536 10.71 15.22 13.12
C PRO A 536 10.60 14.99 11.61
N GLU A 537 10.74 16.07 10.86
CA GLU A 537 10.65 16.09 9.41
C GLU A 537 11.51 15.01 8.73
N PRO A 538 12.78 14.77 9.08
CA PRO A 538 13.60 13.74 8.43
C PRO A 538 13.00 12.33 8.50
N LEU A 539 12.24 12.00 9.55
CA LEU A 539 11.56 10.70 9.70
C LEU A 539 10.22 10.63 8.96
N THR A 540 9.64 11.76 8.57
CA THR A 540 8.36 11.87 7.85
C THR A 540 8.53 12.18 6.36
N SER A 541 9.72 12.64 5.96
CA SER A 541 10.07 12.95 4.58
C SER A 541 10.58 11.71 3.81
N PRO A 542 10.29 11.58 2.52
CA PRO A 542 10.89 10.58 1.66
C PRO A 542 12.39 10.82 1.39
N MET A 543 12.90 12.04 1.62
CA MET A 543 14.27 12.44 1.31
C MET A 543 15.31 11.56 2.00
N LEU A 544 15.13 11.26 3.28
CA LEU A 544 16.04 10.37 4.02
C LEU A 544 16.21 9.01 3.32
N THR A 545 15.09 8.47 2.79
CA THR A 545 15.13 7.19 2.05
C THR A 545 15.91 7.34 0.75
N ALA A 546 15.71 8.43 0.04
CA ALA A 546 16.40 8.70 -1.22
C ALA A 546 17.91 8.86 -1.04
N GLU A 547 18.33 9.66 -0.06
CA GLU A 547 19.75 9.86 0.28
C GLU A 547 20.45 8.54 0.67
N TRP A 548 19.76 7.70 1.44
CA TRP A 548 20.32 6.41 1.81
C TRP A 548 20.46 5.49 0.60
N GLU A 549 19.44 5.38 -0.25
CA GLU A 549 19.49 4.50 -1.42
C GLU A 549 20.59 4.97 -2.42
N GLN A 550 20.82 6.27 -2.53
CA GLN A 550 21.94 6.80 -3.32
C GLN A 550 23.28 6.33 -2.75
N LYS A 551 23.53 6.56 -1.44
CA LYS A 551 24.78 6.14 -0.78
C LYS A 551 24.96 4.62 -0.83
N LEU A 552 23.90 3.86 -0.62
CA LEU A 552 23.94 2.39 -0.70
C LEU A 552 24.22 1.89 -2.13
N THR A 553 23.76 2.62 -3.14
CA THR A 553 24.08 2.32 -4.54
C THR A 553 25.57 2.60 -4.82
N GLU A 554 26.11 3.68 -4.29
CA GLU A 554 27.54 4.00 -4.38
C GLU A 554 28.41 2.92 -3.68
N ILE A 555 27.99 2.46 -2.48
CA ILE A 555 28.64 1.33 -1.78
C ILE A 555 28.61 0.06 -2.64
N ALA A 556 27.46 -0.27 -3.23
CA ALA A 556 27.31 -1.46 -4.07
C ALA A 556 28.22 -1.45 -5.31
N LYS A 557 28.57 -0.26 -5.79
CA LYS A 557 29.53 -0.04 -6.90
C LYS A 557 31.00 0.04 -6.44
N GLY A 558 31.26 -0.06 -5.13
CA GLY A 558 32.60 0.10 -4.54
C GLY A 558 33.10 1.56 -4.51
N GLY A 559 32.23 2.55 -4.75
CA GLY A 559 32.58 3.97 -4.79
C GLY A 559 32.48 4.70 -3.45
N ALA A 560 31.88 4.08 -2.42
CA ALA A 560 31.73 4.68 -1.09
C ALA A 560 32.07 3.66 0.01
N ASP A 561 32.56 4.19 1.14
CA ASP A 561 32.94 3.37 2.30
C ASP A 561 31.72 3.02 3.17
N PRO A 562 31.46 1.72 3.45
CA PRO A 562 30.39 1.26 4.30
C PRO A 562 30.43 1.81 5.75
N ASP A 563 31.63 1.94 6.33
CA ASP A 563 31.80 2.38 7.72
C ASP A 563 31.44 3.86 7.86
N THR A 564 31.84 4.70 6.91
CA THR A 564 31.45 6.12 6.86
C THR A 564 29.93 6.29 6.82
N PHE A 565 29.22 5.46 6.04
CA PHE A 565 27.77 5.47 6.01
C PHE A 565 27.18 5.09 7.37
N MET A 566 27.66 4.02 7.98
CA MET A 566 27.18 3.53 9.28
C MET A 566 27.47 4.52 10.44
N ASP A 567 28.59 5.23 10.40
CA ASP A 567 28.90 6.27 11.39
C ASP A 567 27.95 7.46 11.27
N GLY A 568 27.59 7.85 10.06
CA GLY A 568 26.54 8.84 9.83
C GLY A 568 25.18 8.41 10.43
N ILE A 569 24.82 7.13 10.30
CA ILE A 569 23.59 6.60 10.92
C ILE A 569 23.66 6.61 12.45
N ARG A 570 24.79 6.24 13.05
CA ARG A 570 25.00 6.29 14.50
C ARG A 570 24.86 7.72 15.03
N THR A 571 25.50 8.68 14.35
CA THR A 571 25.42 10.10 14.69
C THR A 571 23.98 10.59 14.61
N MET A 572 23.25 10.31 13.54
CA MET A 572 21.84 10.67 13.39
C MET A 572 20.98 10.12 14.54
N VAL A 573 21.20 8.88 14.95
CA VAL A 573 20.45 8.25 16.06
C VAL A 573 20.79 8.91 17.39
N GLN A 574 22.04 9.27 17.64
CA GLN A 574 22.47 9.98 18.84
C GLN A 574 21.83 11.38 18.91
N GLU A 575 21.87 12.12 17.81
CA GLU A 575 21.24 13.44 17.70
C GLU A 575 19.72 13.36 17.91
N LEU A 576 19.05 12.36 17.32
CA LEU A 576 17.63 12.13 17.52
C LEU A 576 17.29 11.94 18.99
N VAL A 577 18.00 11.08 19.71
CA VAL A 577 17.74 10.80 21.13
C VAL A 577 18.05 12.03 22.00
N SER A 578 19.14 12.74 21.75
CA SER A 578 19.51 13.92 22.54
C SER A 578 18.55 15.10 22.34
N THR A 579 18.07 15.30 21.12
CA THR A 579 17.13 16.37 20.77
C THR A 579 15.76 16.15 21.39
N TYR A 580 15.25 14.92 21.36
CA TYR A 580 13.91 14.59 21.85
C TYR A 580 13.96 13.96 23.25
N SER A 581 14.47 14.73 24.24
CA SER A 581 14.53 14.29 25.65
C SER A 581 13.24 14.50 26.43
N CYS A 582 12.36 15.39 25.97
CA CYS A 582 11.06 15.69 26.59
C CYS A 582 10.01 16.05 25.56
N ILE A 583 8.76 16.00 25.94
CA ILE A 583 7.61 16.39 25.09
C ILE A 583 6.94 17.65 25.62
N SER A 584 6.41 18.45 24.70
CA SER A 584 5.59 19.63 25.04
C SER A 584 4.26 19.23 25.69
N GLU A 585 3.64 20.14 26.42
CA GLU A 585 2.31 19.91 27.03
C GLU A 585 1.25 19.64 25.94
N ASP A 586 1.37 20.24 24.77
CA ASP A 586 0.45 19.99 23.66
C ASP A 586 0.69 18.61 23.03
N GLY A 587 1.93 18.18 22.90
CA GLY A 587 2.27 16.81 22.50
C GLY A 587 1.67 15.75 23.42
N LYS A 588 1.68 15.96 24.75
CA LYS A 588 1.03 15.06 25.71
C LYS A 588 -0.47 14.93 25.47
N LYS A 589 -1.14 16.02 25.08
CA LYS A 589 -2.58 16.02 24.83
C LYS A 589 -2.96 15.19 23.60
N LEU A 590 -2.09 15.12 22.57
CA LEU A 590 -2.37 14.40 21.32
C LEU A 590 -2.65 12.91 21.55
N PHE A 591 -1.93 12.28 22.48
CA PHE A 591 -2.08 10.86 22.79
C PHE A 591 -2.82 10.59 24.09
N ALA A 592 -3.36 11.64 24.73
CA ALA A 592 -4.20 11.45 25.90
C ALA A 592 -5.42 10.57 25.52
N PRO A 593 -5.76 9.56 26.34
CA PRO A 593 -6.92 8.72 26.05
C PRO A 593 -8.17 9.60 25.96
N GLU A 594 -8.89 9.47 24.86
CA GLU A 594 -10.20 10.13 24.72
C GLU A 594 -11.11 9.58 25.81
N LYS A 595 -11.54 10.47 26.70
CA LYS A 595 -12.52 10.10 27.71
C LYS A 595 -13.85 9.91 26.99
N GLU A 596 -14.39 8.70 27.03
CA GLU A 596 -15.68 8.42 26.42
C GLU A 596 -16.79 9.24 27.07
N VAL A 597 -17.49 10.03 26.26
CA VAL A 597 -18.64 10.80 26.70
C VAL A 597 -19.82 9.86 26.92
N ILE A 598 -20.24 9.67 28.15
CA ILE A 598 -21.37 8.79 28.49
C ILE A 598 -22.72 9.52 28.51
N GLY A 599 -22.71 10.82 28.49
CA GLY A 599 -23.90 11.67 28.45
C GLY A 599 -23.60 13.13 28.68
N THR A 600 -24.65 13.94 28.72
CA THR A 600 -24.59 15.38 28.96
C THR A 600 -24.90 15.66 30.42
N CYS A 601 -24.16 16.57 31.04
CA CYS A 601 -24.38 16.99 32.41
C CYS A 601 -25.73 17.74 32.56
N PRO A 602 -26.62 17.29 33.44
CA PRO A 602 -27.93 17.92 33.61
C PRO A 602 -27.85 19.32 34.25
N ARG A 603 -26.69 19.71 34.85
CA ARG A 603 -26.51 21.02 35.50
C ARG A 603 -25.99 22.08 34.51
N CYS A 604 -24.97 21.77 33.73
CA CYS A 604 -24.26 22.76 32.91
C CYS A 604 -24.19 22.41 31.43
N GLY A 605 -24.76 21.29 31.00
CA GLY A 605 -24.73 20.87 29.58
C GLY A 605 -23.40 20.30 29.08
N GLN A 606 -22.34 20.29 29.89
CA GLN A 606 -21.03 19.79 29.49
C GLN A 606 -20.97 18.27 29.47
N PRO A 607 -20.03 17.67 28.71
CA PRO A 607 -19.85 16.21 28.67
C PRO A 607 -19.58 15.60 30.04
N VAL A 608 -20.14 14.41 30.31
CA VAL A 608 -19.84 13.57 31.47
C VAL A 608 -18.97 12.41 31.05
N TYR A 609 -17.87 12.17 31.76
CA TYR A 609 -16.89 11.13 31.48
C TYR A 609 -16.89 10.03 32.56
N GLU A 610 -16.53 8.82 32.16
CA GLU A 610 -16.29 7.73 33.09
C GLU A 610 -14.90 7.84 33.74
N GLY A 611 -14.85 7.91 35.06
CA GLY A 611 -13.64 7.76 35.86
C GLY A 611 -13.55 6.36 36.50
N LYS A 612 -12.43 6.09 37.18
CA LYS A 612 -12.23 4.80 37.88
C LYS A 612 -13.33 4.53 38.93
N LYS A 613 -13.73 5.55 39.68
CA LYS A 613 -14.68 5.42 40.81
C LYS A 613 -15.99 6.17 40.60
N ASN A 614 -16.14 6.94 39.55
CA ASN A 614 -17.28 7.82 39.32
C ASN A 614 -17.54 8.10 37.85
N PHE A 615 -18.65 8.79 37.57
CA PHE A 615 -18.94 9.46 36.32
C PHE A 615 -19.06 10.97 36.65
N ALA A 616 -18.19 11.79 36.06
CA ALA A 616 -18.05 13.18 36.43
C ALA A 616 -18.19 14.15 35.27
N CYS A 617 -18.73 15.31 35.49
CA CYS A 617 -18.77 16.40 34.53
C CYS A 617 -17.34 16.82 34.15
N SER A 618 -17.14 17.18 32.87
CA SER A 618 -15.87 17.73 32.36
C SER A 618 -15.51 19.06 33.04
N ASP A 619 -16.52 19.86 33.35
CA ASP A 619 -16.35 21.09 34.13
C ASP A 619 -16.27 20.77 35.62
N ARG A 620 -15.08 20.90 36.18
CA ARG A 620 -14.84 20.64 37.61
C ARG A 620 -15.55 21.63 38.52
N SER A 621 -15.84 22.84 38.06
CA SER A 621 -16.55 23.86 38.81
C SER A 621 -18.03 23.54 38.97
N CYS A 622 -18.61 22.75 38.05
CA CYS A 622 -20.01 22.33 38.07
C CYS A 622 -20.35 21.39 39.25
N GLY A 623 -19.38 20.61 39.71
CA GLY A 623 -19.53 19.71 40.86
C GLY A 623 -20.47 18.50 40.64
N PHE A 624 -20.97 18.26 39.45
CA PHE A 624 -21.80 17.08 39.11
C PHE A 624 -20.96 15.81 39.06
N VAL A 625 -21.22 14.87 39.98
CA VAL A 625 -20.52 13.58 40.07
C VAL A 625 -21.48 12.48 40.48
N LEU A 626 -21.56 11.39 39.71
CA LEU A 626 -22.24 10.15 40.06
C LEU A 626 -21.21 9.11 40.52
N TRP A 627 -21.23 8.76 41.80
CA TRP A 627 -20.30 7.77 42.35
C TRP A 627 -20.78 6.35 42.08
N LYS A 628 -19.87 5.45 41.59
CA LYS A 628 -20.18 4.05 41.32
C LYS A 628 -20.64 3.28 42.55
N ASN A 629 -20.01 3.61 43.68
CA ASN A 629 -20.26 3.02 45.01
C ASN A 629 -21.04 3.95 45.93
N ASP A 630 -21.93 4.80 45.41
CA ASP A 630 -22.78 5.65 46.24
C ASP A 630 -23.58 4.84 47.24
N ARG A 631 -23.94 5.42 48.42
CA ARG A 631 -24.70 4.76 49.48
C ARG A 631 -26.06 4.27 48.98
N PHE A 632 -26.69 4.97 48.06
CA PHE A 632 -27.94 4.53 47.49
C PHE A 632 -27.80 3.17 46.78
N TRP A 633 -26.75 2.97 46.05
CA TRP A 633 -26.46 1.73 45.32
C TRP A 633 -25.97 0.62 46.23
N THR A 634 -24.99 0.91 47.08
CA THR A 634 -24.34 -0.07 47.96
C THR A 634 -25.32 -0.66 49.00
N SER A 635 -26.21 0.17 49.56
CA SER A 635 -27.26 -0.32 50.49
C SER A 635 -28.25 -1.26 49.83
N ARG A 636 -28.30 -1.26 48.49
CA ARG A 636 -29.18 -2.17 47.71
C ARG A 636 -28.39 -3.30 47.06
N LYS A 637 -27.16 -3.55 47.49
CA LYS A 637 -26.23 -4.56 46.97
C LYS A 637 -26.03 -4.42 45.44
N LYS A 638 -25.92 -3.16 44.97
CA LYS A 638 -25.67 -2.79 43.56
C LYS A 638 -24.50 -1.79 43.48
N GLU A 639 -23.95 -1.68 42.26
CA GLU A 639 -23.02 -0.66 41.87
C GLU A 639 -23.57 0.07 40.64
N LEU A 640 -23.34 1.36 40.52
CA LEU A 640 -23.74 2.12 39.35
C LEU A 640 -22.87 1.75 38.15
N THR A 641 -23.45 1.02 37.21
CA THR A 641 -22.73 0.63 35.96
C THR A 641 -22.76 1.74 34.94
N LYS A 642 -21.85 1.69 33.97
CA LYS A 642 -21.80 2.62 32.82
C LYS A 642 -23.14 2.70 32.10
N LYS A 643 -23.79 1.56 31.83
CA LYS A 643 -25.09 1.52 31.16
C LYS A 643 -26.17 2.27 31.97
N MET A 644 -26.19 2.06 33.27
CA MET A 644 -27.18 2.72 34.14
C MET A 644 -26.90 4.24 34.21
N ALA A 645 -25.61 4.66 34.28
CA ALA A 645 -25.23 6.07 34.24
C ALA A 645 -25.63 6.73 32.92
N THR A 646 -25.39 6.05 31.79
CA THR A 646 -25.81 6.52 30.45
C THR A 646 -27.32 6.70 30.36
N ASP A 647 -28.12 5.71 30.86
CA ASP A 647 -29.57 5.81 30.85
C ASP A 647 -30.07 6.96 31.77
N LEU A 648 -29.46 7.14 32.94
CA LEU A 648 -29.78 8.24 33.85
C LEU A 648 -29.50 9.60 33.24
N LEU A 649 -28.38 9.75 32.55
CA LEU A 649 -27.98 11.02 31.89
C LEU A 649 -28.82 11.32 30.64
N LYS A 650 -29.20 10.30 29.86
CA LYS A 650 -29.93 10.50 28.59
C LYS A 650 -31.46 10.53 28.78
N LYS A 651 -31.97 9.71 29.70
CA LYS A 651 -33.42 9.49 29.88
C LYS A 651 -33.94 9.95 31.23
N GLY A 652 -33.04 10.41 32.11
CA GLY A 652 -33.39 10.75 33.51
C GLY A 652 -33.72 9.52 34.38
N ARG A 653 -33.79 8.29 33.82
CA ARG A 653 -34.19 7.07 34.50
C ARG A 653 -33.50 5.82 33.97
N THR A 654 -33.32 4.82 34.82
CA THR A 654 -32.81 3.48 34.45
C THR A 654 -33.59 2.39 35.20
N ASN A 655 -33.83 1.24 34.56
CA ASN A 655 -34.51 0.10 35.20
C ASN A 655 -33.47 -0.83 35.81
N VAL A 656 -33.60 -1.13 37.09
CA VAL A 656 -32.64 -1.96 37.83
C VAL A 656 -33.40 -3.17 38.40
N LYS A 657 -32.90 -4.37 38.07
CA LYS A 657 -33.46 -5.64 38.57
C LYS A 657 -32.68 -6.12 39.78
N GLY A 658 -33.39 -6.82 40.69
CA GLY A 658 -32.81 -7.53 41.82
C GLY A 658 -32.10 -6.61 42.83
N MET A 659 -32.62 -5.42 43.11
CA MET A 659 -32.14 -4.55 44.20
C MET A 659 -32.53 -5.15 45.55
N TRP A 660 -31.64 -5.11 46.53
CA TRP A 660 -31.86 -5.65 47.84
C TRP A 660 -32.70 -4.71 48.72
N SER A 661 -33.65 -5.22 49.44
CA SER A 661 -34.40 -4.50 50.49
C SER A 661 -34.02 -5.06 51.86
N GLU A 662 -33.34 -4.29 52.68
CA GLU A 662 -32.99 -4.69 54.04
C GLU A 662 -34.24 -4.89 54.91
N LYS A 663 -35.27 -4.04 54.75
CA LYS A 663 -36.54 -4.11 55.51
C LYS A 663 -37.33 -5.35 55.16
N LYS A 664 -37.29 -5.85 53.91
CA LYS A 664 -38.08 -7.00 53.48
C LYS A 664 -37.27 -8.30 53.31
N GLN A 665 -35.94 -8.22 53.52
CA GLN A 665 -35.00 -9.34 53.31
C GLN A 665 -35.21 -10.04 51.96
N ALA A 666 -35.52 -9.30 50.91
CA ALA A 666 -35.83 -9.79 49.58
C ALA A 666 -35.37 -8.84 48.47
N THR A 667 -35.22 -9.37 47.28
CA THR A 667 -34.90 -8.57 46.11
C THR A 667 -36.16 -7.99 45.46
N TYR A 668 -36.02 -6.84 44.80
CA TYR A 668 -37.09 -6.20 44.06
C TYR A 668 -36.55 -5.49 42.80
N ASP A 669 -37.43 -5.27 41.86
CA ASP A 669 -37.14 -4.51 40.64
C ASP A 669 -37.80 -3.13 40.73
N ALA A 670 -37.09 -2.07 40.32
CA ALA A 670 -37.63 -0.73 40.23
C ALA A 670 -36.92 0.11 39.18
N ALA A 671 -37.61 1.15 38.72
CA ALA A 671 -36.92 2.21 37.98
C ALA A 671 -36.27 3.18 38.97
N VAL A 672 -35.06 3.55 38.72
CA VAL A 672 -34.29 4.58 39.45
C VAL A 672 -34.31 5.85 38.63
N ILE A 673 -34.74 6.94 39.23
CA ILE A 673 -34.81 8.26 38.60
C ILE A 673 -33.72 9.12 39.20
N LEU A 674 -33.00 9.85 38.33
CA LEU A 674 -32.03 10.85 38.74
C LEU A 674 -32.76 12.04 39.36
N ASN A 675 -32.46 12.37 40.63
CA ASN A 675 -33.05 13.49 41.37
C ASN A 675 -31.96 14.45 41.79
N ASP A 676 -31.47 15.25 40.87
CA ASP A 676 -30.45 16.27 41.13
C ASP A 676 -31.12 17.56 41.67
N THR A 677 -30.81 17.92 42.88
CA THR A 677 -31.32 19.12 43.53
C THR A 677 -30.28 20.26 43.51
N GLY A 678 -29.19 20.14 42.77
CA GLY A 678 -28.11 21.14 42.72
C GLY A 678 -27.15 21.13 43.91
N GLY A 679 -27.38 20.24 44.90
CA GLY A 679 -26.55 20.12 46.08
C GLY A 679 -25.20 19.40 45.83
N LYS A 680 -24.42 19.24 46.92
CA LYS A 680 -23.12 18.56 46.87
C LYS A 680 -23.23 17.08 46.46
N TYR A 681 -24.33 16.43 46.77
CA TYR A 681 -24.58 15.01 46.46
C TYR A 681 -25.79 14.86 45.52
N ILE A 682 -25.67 13.93 44.61
CA ILE A 682 -26.74 13.56 43.70
C ILE A 682 -27.67 12.52 44.38
N ASN A 683 -28.95 12.74 44.37
CA ASN A 683 -29.93 11.84 44.93
C ASN A 683 -30.62 11.00 43.85
N PHE A 684 -31.27 9.91 44.28
CA PHE A 684 -32.01 9.03 43.39
C PHE A 684 -33.41 8.76 44.01
N LYS A 685 -34.44 8.67 43.20
CA LYS A 685 -35.80 8.26 43.57
C LYS A 685 -36.09 6.93 42.97
N LEU A 686 -36.90 6.10 43.69
CA LEU A 686 -37.42 4.84 43.23
C LEU A 686 -38.82 5.01 42.68
N GLU A 687 -39.09 4.46 41.50
CA GLU A 687 -40.40 4.32 40.91
C GLU A 687 -40.69 2.83 40.73
N PHE A 688 -41.78 2.36 41.33
CA PHE A 688 -42.17 0.97 41.24
C PHE A 688 -43.16 0.78 40.07
N PRO A 689 -43.09 -0.34 39.32
CA PRO A 689 -44.08 -0.62 38.28
C PRO A 689 -45.46 -0.68 38.89
N LYS A 690 -46.44 0.01 38.28
CA LYS A 690 -47.87 -0.09 38.70
C LYS A 690 -48.26 -1.56 38.63
N ARG A 691 -48.75 -2.16 39.73
CA ARG A 691 -49.35 -3.48 39.73
C ARG A 691 -50.46 -3.47 38.69
N LYS A 692 -50.42 -4.31 37.68
CA LYS A 692 -51.61 -4.61 36.88
C LYS A 692 -52.68 -5.10 37.87
N ALA A 693 -53.78 -4.38 37.96
CA ALA A 693 -54.96 -4.82 38.72
C ALA A 693 -55.31 -6.18 38.12
N GLY A 694 -55.25 -7.20 38.99
CA GLY A 694 -55.69 -8.57 38.64
C GLY A 694 -57.14 -8.53 38.22
N GLY A 695 -57.38 -8.82 36.96
CA GLY A 695 -58.73 -9.13 36.50
C GLY A 695 -59.20 -10.42 37.21
N ASN A 696 -60.07 -10.30 38.14
CA ASN A 696 -60.94 -11.40 38.55
C ASN A 696 -61.84 -11.79 37.34
N GLY A 697 -61.53 -12.92 36.75
CA GLY A 697 -62.39 -13.56 35.78
C GLY A 697 -62.69 -14.99 36.24
N ARG A 698 -63.93 -15.22 36.51
CA ARG A 698 -64.54 -16.53 36.86
C ARG A 698 -64.15 -17.66 35.91
#